data_c4f6fd53fa3d176bdff2e562a1015e42
#
_entry.id   c4f6fd53fa3d176bdff2e562a1015e42
#
_cell.length_a   1.000
_cell.length_b   1.000
_cell.length_c   1.000
_cell.angle_alpha   90.00
_cell.angle_beta   90.00
_cell.angle_gamma   90.00
#
_symmetry.space_group_name_H-M   'P 1'
#
loop_
_entity.id
_entity.type
_entity.pdbx_description
1 polymer ?
#
loop_
_entity_poly.entity_id
_entity_poly.type
_entity_poly.pdbx_seq_one_letter_code
_entity_poly.pdbx_strand_id
1 'polypeptide(L)'
;MFVSASIHTRVRAPLSAGRKAVLAATCAGALVAGAPAALAQPAAAGAPAAGSPAAGSPAAGQPAVSNGQRSYQIPAGSLADALTQFARSAGVVLSFDPALVRGRRSEGLNGAYTVGAGFSRILAGSGLQARAQSGNTWTLAPVPASTGDTHTLAPVTVTGTSDSAFAPTVGYVATASASATKTDIPLIETPQSVSVVTREQITEQGAQTLNQVLRYTAGVATESRGATATRLDQFNVRGFSASTYLDGLRVFGGRDALPQVDAFRLERVDVLKGPASVMYGQGGPGGVVNQVSKRPLDEPLREVELQVGNYDFRRANFDFGGPIDEEGKYLYRLVGSGYMSDGQVQDTKERRYFVSPAFAWKPNADTSLTILTNLQHDPDMGSYGAVPAMRTLLRAPDGFRLPADYYDGDANFEKSDRKSYSLGYILDHRFNDTFKASQSLRWTHSDAKYRSVYGAMTNYYGYTDNTYLYHQRASIATDVDVGALTIDNNLQATFNTGKIGHNVLIGFDYQHVKTDTLSGFGAAPPLYVKNPNNFQHIPVPAFSSDASTTQYQTGVYFQDQIKIDRLSFLLGGRYDWSRSVGETRAIASGRVTPSKLSAEAFSGRIGAIYNFDNGVAPYFSYSESFEPQSGTGWNDTPFKPIEGKQYEVGIKYQPPGSNTLLTFAAFDIRRENMTTTDPDPTHVCGTAGGRCSIQAGELRTQGIELEAKTEPMRGLSLIAAYSIMNNEYTKAYPNTTGFDLTGKTPAALPSQQASAWARYQLQEGPLAGLGIGGGVRYIGSSYANEANTLKVPKVTLVDLMLDYDLGRASPALKGMQVALNVQNLFDKEYIASCSGESWCWFGYQRSIKASLRYRW
;
A
#
# COMPACT_ATOMS: atom_id res chain seq x y z
N MET A 1 -3.15 -53.60 -49.95
CA MET A 1 -3.24 -54.84 -49.14
C MET A 1 -3.82 -54.43 -47.81
N PHE A 2 -5.01 -54.94 -47.54
CA PHE A 2 -5.81 -54.69 -46.33
C PHE A 2 -5.17 -55.26 -45.10
N VAL A 3 -5.12 -54.52 -43.98
CA VAL A 3 -5.23 -55.04 -42.61
C VAL A 3 -6.05 -54.11 -41.74
N SER A 4 -7.12 -54.72 -41.24
CA SER A 4 -8.18 -54.20 -40.34
C SER A 4 -7.60 -53.77 -38.99
N ALA A 5 -8.05 -52.66 -38.46
CA ALA A 5 -7.84 -52.26 -37.08
C ALA A 5 -9.19 -52.08 -36.39
N SER A 6 -9.42 -52.84 -35.36
CA SER A 6 -10.61 -52.87 -34.51
C SER A 6 -10.72 -51.60 -33.68
N ILE A 7 -11.86 -50.95 -33.78
CA ILE A 7 -12.27 -49.81 -32.93
C ILE A 7 -12.71 -50.38 -31.57
N HIS A 8 -12.00 -50.04 -30.49
CA HIS A 8 -12.50 -50.18 -29.12
C HIS A 8 -12.99 -48.81 -28.64
N THR A 9 -14.27 -48.60 -28.78
CA THR A 9 -15.03 -47.51 -28.16
C THR A 9 -15.10 -47.73 -26.64
N ARG A 10 -14.31 -47.01 -25.86
CA ARG A 10 -14.55 -46.86 -24.42
C ARG A 10 -15.44 -45.63 -24.23
N VAL A 11 -16.70 -45.90 -23.97
CA VAL A 11 -17.67 -44.96 -23.43
C VAL A 11 -17.20 -44.56 -22.02
N ARG A 12 -16.81 -43.32 -21.82
CA ARG A 12 -16.64 -42.74 -20.48
C ARG A 12 -18.01 -42.21 -20.05
N ALA A 13 -18.53 -42.80 -19.00
CA ALA A 13 -19.68 -42.26 -18.23
C ALA A 13 -19.36 -40.87 -17.70
N PRO A 14 -20.37 -40.00 -17.56
CA PRO A 14 -20.17 -38.67 -16.99
C PRO A 14 -19.84 -38.81 -15.51
N LEU A 15 -18.73 -38.23 -15.10
CA LEU A 15 -18.37 -38.07 -13.69
C LEU A 15 -19.41 -37.19 -13.01
N SER A 16 -20.08 -37.81 -12.06
CA SER A 16 -21.01 -37.17 -11.12
C SER A 16 -20.43 -35.90 -10.51
N ALA A 17 -21.28 -34.86 -10.48
CA ALA A 17 -21.07 -33.59 -9.79
C ALA A 17 -20.60 -33.82 -8.34
N GLY A 18 -19.32 -33.66 -8.10
CA GLY A 18 -18.73 -33.54 -6.77
C GLY A 18 -19.24 -32.26 -6.11
N ARG A 19 -19.91 -32.44 -4.99
CA ARG A 19 -20.51 -31.42 -4.15
C ARG A 19 -19.51 -30.31 -3.86
N LYS A 20 -19.75 -29.13 -4.42
CA LYS A 20 -19.22 -27.87 -3.92
C LYS A 20 -19.88 -27.64 -2.56
N ALA A 21 -19.14 -27.81 -1.49
CA ALA A 21 -19.53 -27.33 -0.18
C ALA A 21 -19.41 -25.79 -0.20
N VAL A 22 -20.48 -25.14 -0.56
CA VAL A 22 -20.67 -23.70 -0.35
C VAL A 22 -21.07 -23.57 1.10
N LEU A 23 -20.14 -23.13 1.96
CA LEU A 23 -20.49 -22.55 3.25
C LEU A 23 -21.12 -21.17 2.97
N ALA A 24 -22.43 -21.18 2.72
CA ALA A 24 -23.25 -19.98 2.76
C ALA A 24 -23.48 -19.64 4.22
N ALA A 25 -22.71 -18.69 4.76
CA ALA A 25 -23.08 -18.00 5.97
C ALA A 25 -24.26 -17.09 5.66
N THR A 26 -25.47 -17.59 5.89
CA THR A 26 -26.71 -16.80 5.88
C THR A 26 -26.70 -15.86 7.07
N CYS A 27 -26.32 -14.60 6.86
CA CYS A 27 -26.72 -13.51 7.74
C CYS A 27 -28.15 -13.14 7.40
N ALA A 28 -29.09 -13.67 8.22
CA ALA A 28 -30.48 -13.26 8.21
C ALA A 28 -30.60 -11.83 8.73
N GLY A 29 -30.92 -10.89 7.87
CA GLY A 29 -31.39 -9.56 8.22
C GLY A 29 -32.85 -9.66 8.67
N ALA A 30 -33.12 -9.33 9.93
CA ALA A 30 -34.47 -9.04 10.39
C ALA A 30 -34.59 -7.53 10.57
N LEU A 31 -35.22 -6.88 9.61
CA LEU A 31 -35.84 -5.57 9.75
C LEU A 31 -37.22 -5.80 10.40
N VAL A 32 -37.44 -5.34 11.63
CA VAL A 32 -38.78 -5.14 12.19
C VAL A 32 -38.88 -3.67 12.58
N ALA A 33 -39.77 -3.00 11.87
CA ALA A 33 -40.33 -1.73 12.26
C ALA A 33 -41.52 -1.96 13.18
N GLY A 34 -41.71 -1.09 14.18
CA GLY A 34 -42.96 -1.04 14.95
C GLY A 34 -42.80 -0.51 16.35
N ALA A 35 -43.12 0.77 16.57
CA ALA A 35 -43.44 1.35 17.87
C ALA A 35 -44.99 1.44 17.96
N PRO A 36 -45.59 2.01 19.02
CA PRO A 36 -45.36 1.99 20.47
C PRO A 36 -46.56 1.55 21.31
N ALA A 37 -46.42 1.26 22.57
CA ALA A 37 -47.51 1.55 23.55
C ALA A 37 -47.02 1.52 25.00
N ALA A 38 -47.58 2.45 25.74
CA ALA A 38 -47.23 2.89 27.05
C ALA A 38 -47.94 2.11 28.22
N LEU A 39 -47.61 2.56 29.46
CA LEU A 39 -48.28 2.35 30.78
C LEU A 39 -47.91 1.05 31.57
N ALA A 40 -47.48 1.04 32.81
CA ALA A 40 -47.76 1.83 34.00
C ALA A 40 -46.85 1.33 35.16
N GLN A 41 -46.48 2.21 36.03
CA GLN A 41 -46.07 1.90 37.41
C GLN A 41 -47.32 1.63 38.28
N PRO A 42 -47.21 0.97 39.48
CA PRO A 42 -46.76 1.63 40.71
C PRO A 42 -46.03 0.77 41.72
N ALA A 43 -45.12 1.36 42.46
CA ALA A 43 -45.16 1.83 43.87
C ALA A 43 -45.04 0.80 45.00
N ALA A 44 -43.95 1.05 45.71
CA ALA A 44 -43.80 1.38 47.11
C ALA A 44 -43.57 0.27 48.19
N ALA A 45 -42.66 0.63 49.06
CA ALA A 45 -42.59 0.50 50.52
C ALA A 45 -41.77 -0.62 51.13
N GLY A 46 -40.86 -0.18 52.04
CA GLY A 46 -40.54 -0.86 53.26
C GLY A 46 -39.08 -0.84 53.73
N ALA A 47 -38.65 0.20 54.40
CA ALA A 47 -37.62 0.09 55.46
C ALA A 47 -38.30 -0.30 56.78
N PRO A 48 -37.63 -0.75 57.90
CA PRO A 48 -36.44 -0.10 58.45
C PRO A 48 -35.47 -1.02 59.28
N ALA A 49 -34.32 -0.39 59.59
CA ALA A 49 -33.67 -0.23 60.90
C ALA A 49 -32.72 -1.24 61.50
N ALA A 50 -31.54 -0.72 61.75
CA ALA A 50 -30.72 -0.67 62.95
C ALA A 50 -29.90 -1.87 63.45
N GLY A 51 -28.62 -1.56 63.70
CA GLY A 51 -27.77 -2.34 64.62
C GLY A 51 -26.26 -2.10 64.41
N SER A 52 -25.71 -1.10 65.11
CA SER A 52 -24.31 -1.01 65.52
C SER A 52 -24.18 -1.57 66.95
N PRO A 53 -23.00 -1.78 67.57
CA PRO A 53 -21.64 -1.34 67.28
C PRO A 53 -20.52 -2.37 67.67
N ALA A 54 -19.27 -1.99 67.44
CA ALA A 54 -18.11 -1.99 68.31
C ALA A 54 -16.80 -2.58 67.73
N ALA A 55 -15.86 -1.66 67.59
CA ALA A 55 -14.46 -1.64 68.04
C ALA A 55 -13.42 -2.73 67.67
N GLY A 56 -12.30 -2.28 67.11
CA GLY A 56 -11.02 -3.00 67.11
C GLY A 56 -10.02 -2.44 66.08
N SER A 57 -9.18 -1.51 66.47
CA SER A 57 -7.91 -1.11 65.76
C SER A 57 -6.73 -1.89 66.36
N PRO A 58 -5.44 -1.79 65.84
CA PRO A 58 -4.96 -1.49 64.52
C PRO A 58 -3.84 -2.42 64.03
N ALA A 59 -3.51 -2.42 62.75
CA ALA A 59 -2.14 -2.70 62.30
C ALA A 59 -1.88 -2.16 60.88
N ALA A 60 -0.73 -1.50 60.72
CA ALA A 60 -0.28 -0.81 59.57
C ALA A 60 0.04 -1.71 58.33
N GLY A 61 -0.40 -1.30 57.16
CA GLY A 61 -0.01 -1.85 55.87
C GLY A 61 -0.26 -0.78 54.81
N GLN A 62 0.77 -0.34 54.12
CA GLN A 62 0.69 0.62 53.02
C GLN A 62 -0.21 0.05 51.92
N PRO A 63 -1.15 0.80 51.35
CA PRO A 63 -1.84 0.35 50.15
C PRO A 63 -1.28 1.03 48.92
N ALA A 64 -1.19 0.22 47.87
CA ALA A 64 -0.96 0.55 46.48
C ALA A 64 -1.88 1.67 45.96
N VAL A 65 -1.36 2.48 45.03
CA VAL A 65 -2.04 3.59 44.38
C VAL A 65 -3.19 3.07 43.53
N SER A 66 -4.41 3.20 44.03
CA SER A 66 -5.64 3.01 43.28
C SER A 66 -6.17 4.39 42.84
N ASN A 67 -6.69 4.52 41.59
CA ASN A 67 -7.38 5.71 41.06
C ASN A 67 -8.71 6.01 41.82
N GLY A 68 -8.76 5.87 43.13
CA GLY A 68 -9.95 6.05 43.98
C GLY A 68 -10.06 7.49 44.51
N GLN A 69 -11.29 7.93 44.68
CA GLN A 69 -11.60 9.14 45.45
C GLN A 69 -11.19 8.96 46.92
N ARG A 70 -10.54 9.99 47.49
CA ARG A 70 -10.20 10.07 48.91
C ARG A 70 -10.90 11.26 49.55
N SER A 71 -11.28 11.17 50.81
CA SER A 71 -11.83 12.32 51.56
C SER A 71 -10.69 13.23 52.03
N TYR A 72 -10.82 14.51 51.75
CA TYR A 72 -9.86 15.53 52.15
C TYR A 72 -10.57 16.61 52.95
N GLN A 73 -9.84 17.21 53.95
CA GLN A 73 -10.25 18.36 54.69
C GLN A 73 -9.09 19.37 54.72
N ILE A 74 -9.08 20.27 53.75
CA ILE A 74 -8.06 21.33 53.61
C ILE A 74 -8.74 22.65 53.89
N PRO A 75 -8.33 23.39 54.96
CA PRO A 75 -8.97 24.68 55.30
C PRO A 75 -8.73 25.76 54.25
N ALA A 76 -9.63 26.73 54.20
CA ALA A 76 -9.44 27.93 53.41
C ALA A 76 -8.22 28.72 53.93
N GLY A 77 -7.37 29.26 53.01
CA GLY A 77 -6.16 29.93 53.41
C GLY A 77 -5.32 30.44 52.26
N SER A 78 -3.98 30.59 52.46
CA SER A 78 -3.11 30.91 51.35
C SER A 78 -3.10 29.75 50.33
N LEU A 79 -3.06 30.10 49.04
CA LEU A 79 -3.08 29.07 47.97
C LEU A 79 -1.85 28.16 48.08
N ALA A 80 -0.71 28.68 48.50
CA ALA A 80 0.52 27.90 48.71
C ALA A 80 0.37 26.84 49.79
N ASP A 81 -0.22 27.20 50.94
CA ASP A 81 -0.44 26.29 52.07
C ASP A 81 -1.48 25.22 51.72
N ALA A 82 -2.60 25.65 51.11
CA ALA A 82 -3.66 24.70 50.67
C ALA A 82 -3.14 23.65 49.69
N LEU A 83 -2.34 24.08 48.69
CA LEU A 83 -1.71 23.18 47.71
C LEU A 83 -0.70 22.24 48.34
N THR A 84 0.14 22.76 49.27
CA THR A 84 1.16 21.94 49.93
C THR A 84 0.49 20.92 50.87
N GLN A 85 -0.57 21.33 51.61
CA GLN A 85 -1.30 20.44 52.48
C GLN A 85 -2.06 19.34 51.71
N PHE A 86 -2.68 19.73 50.59
CA PHE A 86 -3.37 18.79 49.71
C PHE A 86 -2.39 17.78 49.06
N ALA A 87 -1.28 18.25 48.51
CA ALA A 87 -0.29 17.37 47.89
C ALA A 87 0.28 16.35 48.88
N ARG A 88 0.54 16.81 50.14
CA ARG A 88 0.97 15.91 51.23
C ARG A 88 -0.11 14.87 51.60
N SER A 89 -1.37 15.31 51.72
CA SER A 89 -2.50 14.46 52.06
C SER A 89 -2.85 13.46 50.93
N ALA A 90 -2.64 13.85 49.69
CA ALA A 90 -2.87 13.06 48.49
C ALA A 90 -1.70 12.08 48.20
N GLY A 91 -0.53 12.29 48.84
CA GLY A 91 0.68 11.49 48.61
C GLY A 91 1.34 11.75 47.26
N VAL A 92 1.21 12.98 46.74
CA VAL A 92 1.80 13.37 45.46
C VAL A 92 2.88 14.44 45.64
N VAL A 93 3.81 14.48 44.70
CA VAL A 93 4.85 15.55 44.65
C VAL A 93 4.32 16.67 43.79
N LEU A 94 4.20 17.87 44.33
CA LEU A 94 3.81 19.07 43.64
C LEU A 94 5.00 20.03 43.52
N SER A 95 5.37 20.41 42.32
CA SER A 95 6.41 21.37 41.99
C SER A 95 5.79 22.61 41.37
N PHE A 96 6.10 23.80 41.89
CA PHE A 96 5.65 25.08 41.31
C PHE A 96 6.59 26.23 41.68
N ASP A 97 6.58 27.26 40.81
CA ASP A 97 7.26 28.52 41.11
C ASP A 97 6.47 29.28 42.20
N PRO A 98 7.08 29.63 43.35
CA PRO A 98 6.43 30.36 44.40
C PRO A 98 5.82 31.72 43.97
N ALA A 99 6.33 32.31 42.90
CA ALA A 99 5.81 33.55 42.35
C ALA A 99 4.37 33.40 41.81
N LEU A 100 4.00 32.20 41.30
CA LEU A 100 2.67 31.92 40.73
C LEU A 100 1.57 31.95 41.79
N VAL A 101 1.83 31.59 43.01
CA VAL A 101 0.87 31.45 44.11
C VAL A 101 0.92 32.57 45.13
N ARG A 102 1.87 33.53 45.00
CA ARG A 102 2.09 34.63 45.94
C ARG A 102 0.88 35.55 45.98
N GLY A 103 0.33 35.81 47.20
CA GLY A 103 -0.82 36.68 47.42
C GLY A 103 -2.17 36.08 47.01
N ARG A 104 -2.24 34.85 46.52
CA ARG A 104 -3.49 34.18 46.15
C ARG A 104 -4.05 33.37 47.32
N ARG A 105 -5.37 33.22 47.34
CA ARG A 105 -6.10 32.47 48.37
C ARG A 105 -6.88 31.30 47.75
N SER A 106 -7.05 30.24 48.53
CA SER A 106 -7.92 29.11 48.21
C SER A 106 -9.10 29.06 49.21
N GLU A 107 -10.28 28.68 48.71
CA GLU A 107 -11.45 28.36 49.55
C GLU A 107 -11.29 27.07 50.33
N GLY A 108 -10.19 26.32 50.13
CA GLY A 108 -9.96 25.02 50.72
C GLY A 108 -10.68 23.91 49.96
N LEU A 109 -10.66 22.70 50.56
CA LEU A 109 -11.27 21.50 49.98
C LEU A 109 -11.89 20.63 51.10
N ASN A 110 -13.16 20.34 51.00
CA ASN A 110 -13.83 19.44 51.92
C ASN A 110 -14.69 18.43 51.16
N GLY A 111 -14.42 17.12 51.29
CA GLY A 111 -15.14 16.04 50.62
C GLY A 111 -14.24 14.99 49.93
N ALA A 112 -14.89 14.08 49.21
CA ALA A 112 -14.21 13.01 48.47
C ALA A 112 -13.88 13.44 47.03
N TYR A 113 -12.58 13.42 46.68
CA TYR A 113 -12.07 13.83 45.39
C TYR A 113 -10.97 12.89 44.87
N THR A 114 -10.84 12.79 43.56
CA THR A 114 -9.59 12.30 42.94
C THR A 114 -8.51 13.37 43.04
N VAL A 115 -7.24 13.01 42.90
CA VAL A 115 -6.12 13.98 43.01
C VAL A 115 -6.29 15.14 42.01
N GLY A 116 -6.64 14.85 40.77
CA GLY A 116 -6.85 15.87 39.74
C GLY A 116 -8.02 16.82 40.05
N ALA A 117 -9.16 16.25 40.47
CA ALA A 117 -10.33 17.02 40.84
C ALA A 117 -10.08 17.89 42.10
N GLY A 118 -9.31 17.39 43.07
CA GLY A 118 -8.90 18.13 44.25
C GLY A 118 -8.04 19.33 43.92
N PHE A 119 -7.04 19.19 43.03
CA PHE A 119 -6.25 20.31 42.53
C PHE A 119 -7.12 21.33 41.79
N SER A 120 -8.01 20.85 40.90
CA SER A 120 -8.90 21.78 40.17
C SER A 120 -9.80 22.59 41.11
N ARG A 121 -10.26 21.99 42.21
CA ARG A 121 -11.10 22.70 43.22
C ARG A 121 -10.30 23.71 44.05
N ILE A 122 -9.08 23.34 44.47
CA ILE A 122 -8.18 24.24 45.27
C ILE A 122 -7.72 25.42 44.40
N LEU A 123 -7.54 25.24 43.11
CA LEU A 123 -7.09 26.23 42.14
C LEU A 123 -8.22 27.05 41.54
N ALA A 124 -9.48 26.77 41.88
CA ALA A 124 -10.62 27.50 41.35
C ALA A 124 -10.49 29.00 41.59
N GLY A 125 -10.67 29.82 40.54
CA GLY A 125 -10.54 31.30 40.61
C GLY A 125 -9.10 31.82 40.66
N SER A 126 -8.08 30.96 40.73
CA SER A 126 -6.68 31.41 40.80
C SER A 126 -6.04 31.68 39.43
N GLY A 127 -6.67 31.35 38.33
CA GLY A 127 -6.05 31.42 36.98
C GLY A 127 -4.90 30.44 36.77
N LEU A 128 -4.79 29.42 37.64
CA LEU A 128 -3.76 28.36 37.55
C LEU A 128 -4.44 27.01 37.34
N GLN A 129 -3.71 26.08 36.73
CA GLN A 129 -4.08 24.67 36.56
C GLN A 129 -2.93 23.78 37.02
N ALA A 130 -3.25 22.62 37.61
CA ALA A 130 -2.28 21.58 37.91
C ALA A 130 -2.22 20.58 36.77
N ARG A 131 -1.01 20.21 36.34
CA ARG A 131 -0.75 19.21 35.30
C ARG A 131 0.03 18.04 35.87
N ALA A 132 -0.45 16.81 35.63
CA ALA A 132 0.28 15.61 35.96
C ALA A 132 1.48 15.44 35.01
N GLN A 133 2.62 15.04 35.55
CA GLN A 133 3.81 14.60 34.81
C GLN A 133 4.04 13.12 35.05
N SER A 134 5.07 12.54 34.46
CA SER A 134 5.41 11.11 34.64
C SER A 134 5.61 10.75 36.11
N GLY A 135 5.03 9.64 36.54
CA GLY A 135 5.02 9.21 37.93
C GLY A 135 3.97 9.99 38.75
N ASN A 136 4.20 10.10 40.07
CA ASN A 136 3.29 10.73 41.02
C ASN A 136 3.55 12.24 41.21
N THR A 137 4.05 12.93 40.15
CA THR A 137 4.49 14.32 40.16
C THR A 137 3.50 15.24 39.43
N TRP A 138 3.25 16.44 40.00
CA TRP A 138 2.37 17.47 39.48
C TRP A 138 3.09 18.80 39.39
N THR A 139 2.72 19.63 38.39
CA THR A 139 3.23 21.02 38.25
C THR A 139 2.09 22.00 38.05
N LEU A 140 2.28 23.25 38.48
CA LEU A 140 1.34 24.35 38.21
C LEU A 140 1.74 25.12 36.96
N ALA A 141 0.73 25.49 36.16
CA ALA A 141 0.86 26.40 35.02
C ALA A 141 -0.29 27.41 34.99
N PRO A 142 -0.08 28.64 34.46
CA PRO A 142 -1.19 29.57 34.22
C PRO A 142 -2.24 28.98 33.29
N VAL A 143 -3.51 29.26 33.55
CA VAL A 143 -4.58 28.97 32.57
C VAL A 143 -4.43 30.01 31.46
N PRO A 144 -4.33 29.62 30.18
CA PRO A 144 -4.28 30.58 29.07
C PRO A 144 -5.50 31.49 29.11
N ALA A 145 -5.30 32.82 29.00
CA ALA A 145 -6.40 33.79 28.98
C ALA A 145 -7.27 33.55 27.73
N SER A 146 -8.54 33.23 27.92
CA SER A 146 -9.51 33.14 26.83
C SER A 146 -9.93 34.56 26.44
N THR A 147 -9.43 35.07 25.33
CA THR A 147 -10.02 36.22 24.66
C THR A 147 -11.18 35.72 23.78
N GLY A 148 -12.40 36.11 24.15
CA GLY A 148 -13.64 36.23 23.38
C GLY A 148 -14.05 35.07 22.47
N ASP A 149 -15.21 34.51 22.75
CA ASP A 149 -16.11 33.72 21.89
C ASP A 149 -15.60 33.33 20.48
N THR A 150 -14.80 32.30 20.43
CA THR A 150 -14.69 31.40 19.29
C THR A 150 -14.70 29.96 19.85
N HIS A 151 -15.77 29.22 19.55
CA HIS A 151 -15.79 27.79 19.78
C HIS A 151 -14.70 27.13 18.91
N THR A 152 -13.47 27.22 19.38
CA THR A 152 -12.39 26.37 18.88
C THR A 152 -12.76 24.97 19.33
N LEU A 153 -13.02 24.07 18.38
CA LEU A 153 -12.92 22.65 18.65
C LEU A 153 -11.62 22.43 19.42
N ALA A 154 -11.70 21.73 20.56
CA ALA A 154 -10.51 21.34 21.28
C ALA A 154 -9.54 20.77 20.23
N PRO A 155 -8.28 21.21 20.17
CA PRO A 155 -7.32 20.53 19.34
C PRO A 155 -7.45 19.07 19.76
N VAL A 156 -7.66 18.17 18.80
CA VAL A 156 -7.48 16.75 19.02
C VAL A 156 -6.03 16.65 19.48
N THR A 157 -5.83 16.65 20.81
CA THR A 157 -4.54 16.31 21.39
C THR A 157 -4.47 14.82 21.09
N VAL A 158 -3.75 14.48 20.03
CA VAL A 158 -3.28 13.12 19.82
C VAL A 158 -2.38 12.85 21.03
N THR A 159 -2.99 12.37 22.12
CA THR A 159 -2.27 11.74 23.23
C THR A 159 -1.55 10.57 22.58
N GLY A 160 -0.21 10.65 22.62
CA GLY A 160 0.74 9.73 21.99
C GLY A 160 0.13 8.43 21.47
N THR A 161 -0.32 8.41 20.23
CA THR A 161 -0.39 7.16 19.49
C THR A 161 1.03 6.64 19.51
N SER A 162 1.23 5.49 20.14
CA SER A 162 2.48 4.75 20.04
C SER A 162 2.90 4.84 18.58
N ASP A 163 4.15 5.25 18.31
CA ASP A 163 4.75 5.28 16.97
C ASP A 163 4.84 3.86 16.39
N SER A 164 3.69 3.20 16.25
CA SER A 164 3.59 1.86 15.73
C SER A 164 3.57 1.89 14.21
N ALA A 165 4.37 1.02 13.62
CA ALA A 165 4.39 0.80 12.19
C ALA A 165 3.02 0.40 11.59
N PHE A 166 2.00 0.17 12.41
CA PHE A 166 0.66 -0.26 12.02
C PHE A 166 -0.45 0.73 12.42
N ALA A 167 -0.13 1.75 13.21
CA ALA A 167 -1.09 2.79 13.58
C ALA A 167 -1.33 3.79 12.44
N PRO A 168 -2.49 4.47 12.40
CA PRO A 168 -2.70 5.59 11.50
C PRO A 168 -1.63 6.67 11.73
N THR A 169 -1.03 7.13 10.65
CA THR A 169 -0.05 8.23 10.69
C THR A 169 -0.79 9.54 10.43
N VAL A 170 -0.63 10.52 11.32
CA VAL A 170 -1.13 11.88 11.12
C VAL A 170 -0.11 12.68 10.30
N GLY A 171 -0.57 13.39 9.29
CA GLY A 171 0.29 14.19 8.41
C GLY A 171 1.03 13.34 7.35
N TYR A 172 2.12 13.92 6.83
CA TYR A 172 2.87 13.35 5.70
C TYR A 172 4.11 12.55 6.13
N VAL A 173 4.57 12.72 7.37
CA VAL A 173 5.84 12.14 7.85
C VAL A 173 5.56 10.93 8.73
N ALA A 174 5.85 9.75 8.23
CA ALA A 174 5.84 8.53 9.04
C ALA A 174 7.20 8.35 9.74
N THR A 175 7.17 7.92 11.00
CA THR A 175 8.36 7.68 11.82
C THR A 175 8.80 6.22 11.84
N ALA A 176 7.87 5.28 11.57
CA ALA A 176 8.12 3.84 11.60
C ALA A 176 7.47 3.11 10.41
N SER A 177 8.05 1.98 10.01
CA SER A 177 7.51 1.05 9.03
C SER A 177 7.98 -0.38 9.31
N ALA A 178 7.06 -1.32 9.41
CA ALA A 178 7.36 -2.73 9.54
C ALA A 178 7.79 -3.39 8.20
N SER A 179 7.64 -2.70 7.07
CA SER A 179 7.87 -3.30 5.75
C SER A 179 9.34 -3.66 5.48
N ALA A 180 10.30 -3.01 6.15
CA ALA A 180 11.73 -3.36 5.98
C ALA A 180 12.18 -4.52 6.88
N THR A 181 11.60 -4.66 8.06
CA THR A 181 12.14 -5.53 9.13
C THR A 181 11.13 -6.50 9.72
N LYS A 182 9.83 -6.37 9.37
CA LYS A 182 8.68 -7.04 10.02
C LYS A 182 8.57 -6.76 11.53
N THR A 183 9.26 -5.73 12.01
CA THR A 183 9.28 -5.27 13.40
C THR A 183 9.03 -3.76 13.46
N ASP A 184 8.72 -3.25 14.64
CA ASP A 184 8.38 -1.83 14.89
C ASP A 184 9.65 -0.97 15.07
N ILE A 185 10.55 -0.97 14.07
CA ILE A 185 11.79 -0.21 14.10
C ILE A 185 11.56 1.17 13.47
N PRO A 186 12.04 2.27 14.09
CA PRO A 186 11.99 3.59 13.50
C PRO A 186 12.69 3.67 12.14
N LEU A 187 12.13 4.44 11.21
CA LEU A 187 12.73 4.63 9.88
C LEU A 187 14.13 5.20 9.94
N ILE A 188 14.41 6.07 10.94
CA ILE A 188 15.75 6.65 11.15
C ILE A 188 16.77 5.62 11.60
N GLU A 189 16.36 4.47 12.15
CA GLU A 189 17.23 3.37 12.59
C GLU A 189 17.30 2.22 11.57
N THR A 190 16.60 2.32 10.45
CA THR A 190 16.55 1.29 9.40
C THR A 190 17.61 1.57 8.34
N PRO A 191 18.66 0.75 8.18
CA PRO A 191 19.74 0.98 7.19
C PRO A 191 19.33 0.57 5.77
N GLN A 192 18.21 1.11 5.27
CA GLN A 192 17.69 0.86 3.92
C GLN A 192 16.71 1.97 3.54
N SER A 193 16.59 2.26 2.24
CA SER A 193 15.61 3.23 1.74
C SER A 193 14.20 2.67 1.81
N VAL A 194 13.35 3.36 2.58
CA VAL A 194 11.91 3.10 2.70
C VAL A 194 11.16 4.40 2.53
N SER A 195 10.17 4.42 1.65
CA SER A 195 9.23 5.53 1.49
C SER A 195 7.86 5.11 2.01
N VAL A 196 7.21 5.96 2.78
CA VAL A 196 5.85 5.73 3.30
C VAL A 196 4.93 6.81 2.76
N VAL A 197 3.89 6.42 2.03
CA VAL A 197 2.81 7.32 1.57
C VAL A 197 1.65 7.18 2.53
N THR A 198 1.35 8.23 3.29
CA THR A 198 0.35 8.22 4.35
C THR A 198 -1.08 8.34 3.82
N ARG A 199 -2.09 8.03 4.65
CA ARG A 199 -3.50 8.21 4.31
C ARG A 199 -3.83 9.65 3.93
N GLU A 200 -3.27 10.61 4.66
CA GLU A 200 -3.50 12.03 4.41
C GLU A 200 -2.96 12.45 3.04
N GLN A 201 -1.73 12.04 2.70
CA GLN A 201 -1.14 12.25 1.38
C GLN A 201 -2.01 11.64 0.27
N ILE A 202 -2.47 10.37 0.43
CA ILE A 202 -3.35 9.69 -0.54
C ILE A 202 -4.63 10.49 -0.78
N THR A 203 -5.25 10.97 0.31
CA THR A 203 -6.52 11.69 0.27
C THR A 203 -6.38 13.06 -0.40
N GLU A 204 -5.39 13.84 0.00
CA GLU A 204 -5.18 15.20 -0.47
C GLU A 204 -4.73 15.26 -1.93
N GLN A 205 -3.93 14.29 -2.37
CA GLN A 205 -3.55 14.15 -3.77
C GLN A 205 -4.66 13.56 -4.65
N GLY A 206 -5.79 13.14 -4.05
CA GLY A 206 -6.93 12.57 -4.77
C GLY A 206 -6.61 11.26 -5.48
N ALA A 207 -5.66 10.47 -4.96
CA ALA A 207 -5.22 9.23 -5.57
C ALA A 207 -6.30 8.13 -5.50
N GLN A 208 -6.59 7.47 -6.62
CA GLN A 208 -7.60 6.42 -6.75
C GLN A 208 -6.99 5.02 -6.91
N THR A 209 -5.81 4.93 -7.50
CA THR A 209 -5.08 3.68 -7.80
C THR A 209 -3.71 3.68 -7.14
N LEU A 210 -3.08 2.51 -7.01
CA LEU A 210 -1.73 2.39 -6.46
C LEU A 210 -0.70 3.18 -7.29
N ASN A 211 -0.82 3.18 -8.62
CA ASN A 211 0.01 3.99 -9.50
C ASN A 211 -0.06 5.48 -9.13
N GLN A 212 -1.27 6.00 -8.86
CA GLN A 212 -1.46 7.40 -8.48
C GLN A 212 -0.93 7.70 -7.08
N VAL A 213 -1.06 6.77 -6.13
CA VAL A 213 -0.48 6.88 -4.78
C VAL A 213 1.04 7.07 -4.82
N LEU A 214 1.72 6.41 -5.76
CA LEU A 214 3.18 6.39 -5.85
C LEU A 214 3.80 7.54 -6.65
N ARG A 215 3.01 8.44 -7.26
CA ARG A 215 3.47 9.50 -8.19
C ARG A 215 4.52 10.46 -7.63
N TYR A 216 4.53 10.67 -6.31
CA TYR A 216 5.43 11.60 -5.62
C TYR A 216 6.49 10.88 -4.79
N THR A 217 6.83 9.63 -5.15
CA THR A 217 7.82 8.81 -4.47
C THR A 217 9.10 8.71 -5.30
N ALA A 218 10.25 8.99 -4.69
CA ALA A 218 11.55 8.93 -5.37
C ALA A 218 11.87 7.49 -5.85
N GLY A 219 12.45 7.38 -7.05
CA GLY A 219 12.89 6.10 -7.62
C GLY A 219 11.76 5.19 -8.11
N VAL A 220 10.51 5.67 -8.14
CA VAL A 220 9.35 4.91 -8.61
C VAL A 220 8.82 5.48 -9.92
N ALA A 221 8.92 4.71 -10.99
CA ALA A 221 8.33 5.04 -12.29
C ALA A 221 6.93 4.41 -12.36
N THR A 222 5.90 5.24 -12.28
CA THR A 222 4.50 4.86 -12.33
C THR A 222 3.89 5.13 -13.70
N GLU A 223 2.71 4.56 -13.96
CA GLU A 223 1.88 4.90 -15.12
C GLU A 223 2.58 4.73 -16.47
N SER A 224 3.54 3.81 -16.57
CA SER A 224 4.24 3.55 -17.82
C SER A 224 3.31 3.18 -18.99
N ARG A 225 2.15 2.59 -18.69
CA ARG A 225 1.11 2.30 -19.70
C ARG A 225 0.01 3.36 -19.77
N GLY A 226 0.21 4.52 -19.19
CA GLY A 226 -0.67 5.67 -19.28
C GLY A 226 -2.12 5.40 -18.89
N ALA A 227 -3.03 6.10 -19.59
CA ALA A 227 -4.46 6.04 -19.36
C ALA A 227 -5.18 4.90 -20.11
N THR A 228 -4.47 4.13 -20.91
CA THR A 228 -5.07 3.14 -21.82
C THR A 228 -5.06 1.72 -21.23
N ALA A 229 -4.09 1.39 -20.39
CA ALA A 229 -4.00 0.06 -19.77
C ALA A 229 -4.26 0.12 -18.26
N THR A 230 -5.42 0.64 -17.87
CA THR A 230 -5.81 0.94 -16.49
C THR A 230 -6.17 -0.31 -15.67
N ARG A 231 -6.37 -1.45 -16.31
CA ARG A 231 -6.74 -2.72 -15.64
C ARG A 231 -5.67 -3.29 -14.69
N LEU A 232 -4.43 -2.78 -14.77
CA LEU A 232 -3.28 -3.24 -13.99
C LEU A 232 -2.54 -2.05 -13.37
N ASP A 233 -2.12 -2.20 -12.12
CA ASP A 233 -1.12 -1.33 -11.53
C ASP A 233 0.27 -1.80 -11.96
N GLN A 234 0.93 -1.02 -12.81
CA GLN A 234 2.29 -1.27 -13.27
C GLN A 234 3.21 -0.13 -12.92
N PHE A 235 4.25 -0.46 -12.19
CA PHE A 235 5.29 0.47 -11.76
C PHE A 235 6.63 -0.25 -11.67
N ASN A 236 7.70 0.50 -11.82
CA ASN A 236 9.06 0.04 -11.58
C ASN A 236 9.67 0.83 -10.43
N VAL A 237 10.43 0.14 -9.58
CA VAL A 237 11.22 0.73 -8.52
C VAL A 237 12.69 0.52 -8.88
N ARG A 238 13.45 1.62 -8.96
CA ARG A 238 14.88 1.60 -9.38
C ARG A 238 15.13 0.88 -10.71
N GLY A 239 14.17 1.01 -11.66
CA GLY A 239 14.27 0.38 -12.98
C GLY A 239 13.82 -1.08 -13.06
N PHE A 240 13.44 -1.71 -11.97
CA PHE A 240 12.97 -3.10 -11.92
C PHE A 240 11.51 -3.18 -11.46
N SER A 241 10.80 -4.21 -11.89
CA SER A 241 9.47 -4.51 -11.37
C SER A 241 9.55 -4.82 -9.87
N ALA A 242 8.66 -4.24 -9.09
CA ALA A 242 8.52 -4.53 -7.66
C ALA A 242 7.36 -5.48 -7.39
N SER A 243 7.48 -6.29 -6.35
CA SER A 243 6.41 -7.19 -5.92
C SER A 243 5.39 -6.45 -5.07
N THR A 244 4.10 -6.75 -5.28
CA THR A 244 2.99 -6.13 -4.55
C THR A 244 2.59 -6.99 -3.37
N TYR A 245 2.48 -6.35 -2.20
CA TYR A 245 2.06 -6.97 -0.95
C TYR A 245 0.86 -6.22 -0.35
N LEU A 246 0.09 -6.92 0.46
CA LEU A 246 -0.98 -6.34 1.26
C LEU A 246 -0.83 -6.86 2.68
N ASP A 247 -0.69 -5.94 3.64
CA ASP A 247 -0.42 -6.24 5.07
C ASP A 247 0.73 -7.25 5.29
N GLY A 248 1.82 -7.09 4.53
CA GLY A 248 3.02 -7.94 4.62
C GLY A 248 2.94 -9.28 3.89
N LEU A 249 1.80 -9.67 3.34
CA LEU A 249 1.60 -10.90 2.58
C LEU A 249 1.49 -10.61 1.08
N ARG A 250 2.17 -11.43 0.24
CA ARG A 250 2.21 -11.25 -1.21
C ARG A 250 0.81 -11.36 -1.83
N VAL A 251 0.51 -10.48 -2.79
CA VAL A 251 -0.71 -10.53 -3.61
C VAL A 251 -0.42 -11.34 -4.86
N PHE A 252 -1.22 -12.36 -5.09
CA PHE A 252 -1.11 -13.24 -6.25
C PHE A 252 -2.27 -13.04 -7.21
N GLY A 253 -2.01 -13.26 -8.47
CA GLY A 253 -2.94 -13.22 -9.58
C GLY A 253 -2.15 -13.28 -10.87
N GLY A 254 -2.57 -14.01 -11.85
CA GLY A 254 -2.05 -13.89 -13.20
C GLY A 254 -2.27 -12.46 -13.73
N ARG A 255 -1.74 -12.15 -14.91
CA ARG A 255 -1.85 -10.79 -15.48
C ARG A 255 -3.27 -10.21 -15.40
N ASP A 256 -4.30 -11.01 -15.70
CA ASP A 256 -5.67 -10.55 -15.82
C ASP A 256 -6.47 -10.67 -14.51
N ALA A 257 -6.09 -11.60 -13.62
CA ALA A 257 -6.75 -11.85 -12.35
C ALA A 257 -6.05 -11.21 -11.13
N LEU A 258 -4.95 -10.44 -11.32
CA LEU A 258 -4.28 -9.72 -10.22
C LEU A 258 -5.23 -8.64 -9.67
N PRO A 259 -5.67 -8.73 -8.40
CA PRO A 259 -6.56 -7.73 -7.83
C PRO A 259 -5.87 -6.37 -7.73
N GLN A 260 -6.54 -5.31 -8.18
CA GLN A 260 -6.14 -3.94 -7.88
C GLN A 260 -6.77 -3.52 -6.54
N VAL A 261 -5.95 -3.15 -5.58
CA VAL A 261 -6.44 -2.65 -4.30
C VAL A 261 -6.83 -1.18 -4.45
N ASP A 262 -8.08 -0.86 -4.09
CA ASP A 262 -8.58 0.50 -4.14
C ASP A 262 -7.88 1.38 -3.09
N ALA A 263 -7.44 2.59 -3.48
CA ALA A 263 -6.70 3.48 -2.59
C ALA A 263 -7.53 3.93 -1.36
N PHE A 264 -8.87 3.96 -1.45
CA PHE A 264 -9.72 4.30 -0.30
C PHE A 264 -9.66 3.25 0.81
N ARG A 265 -9.36 2.00 0.48
CA ARG A 265 -9.21 0.89 1.44
C ARG A 265 -7.91 0.95 2.24
N LEU A 266 -6.93 1.72 1.78
CA LEU A 266 -5.57 1.74 2.35
C LEU A 266 -5.43 2.79 3.45
N GLU A 267 -4.70 2.44 4.49
CA GLU A 267 -4.20 3.35 5.52
C GLU A 267 -2.90 4.03 5.08
N ARG A 268 -2.03 3.28 4.39
CA ARG A 268 -0.77 3.77 3.83
C ARG A 268 -0.21 2.80 2.81
N VAL A 269 0.82 3.25 2.09
CA VAL A 269 1.62 2.41 1.19
C VAL A 269 3.09 2.60 1.52
N ASP A 270 3.77 1.50 1.81
CA ASP A 270 5.21 1.47 2.07
C ASP A 270 5.95 0.94 0.84
N VAL A 271 7.02 1.61 0.44
CA VAL A 271 7.90 1.20 -0.65
C VAL A 271 9.27 0.87 -0.09
N LEU A 272 9.57 -0.42 0.00
CA LEU A 272 10.90 -0.92 0.35
C LEU A 272 11.70 -1.05 -0.95
N LYS A 273 12.75 -0.24 -1.10
CA LYS A 273 13.51 -0.12 -2.35
C LYS A 273 14.72 -1.06 -2.37
N GLY A 274 14.92 -1.71 -3.52
CA GLY A 274 15.99 -2.68 -3.70
C GLY A 274 15.64 -4.11 -3.25
N PRO A 275 16.57 -5.09 -3.37
CA PRO A 275 16.36 -6.48 -3.04
C PRO A 275 15.79 -6.70 -1.64
N ALA A 276 14.76 -7.54 -1.52
CA ALA A 276 14.02 -7.75 -0.27
C ALA A 276 13.77 -9.23 0.07
N SER A 277 14.43 -10.17 -0.62
CA SER A 277 14.14 -11.61 -0.49
C SER A 277 14.36 -12.12 0.93
N VAL A 278 15.28 -11.56 1.69
CA VAL A 278 15.53 -11.96 3.10
C VAL A 278 14.26 -11.93 3.97
N MET A 279 13.33 -11.02 3.70
CA MET A 279 12.08 -10.93 4.48
C MET A 279 10.86 -11.46 3.73
N TYR A 280 10.92 -11.54 2.38
CA TYR A 280 9.74 -11.73 1.55
C TYR A 280 9.83 -12.92 0.57
N GLY A 281 10.99 -13.61 0.52
CA GLY A 281 11.24 -14.73 -0.39
C GLY A 281 11.43 -14.30 -1.83
N GLN A 282 11.00 -15.12 -2.77
CA GLN A 282 11.22 -14.87 -4.19
C GLN A 282 10.68 -13.51 -4.66
N GLY A 283 11.52 -12.75 -5.35
CA GLY A 283 11.17 -11.44 -5.89
C GLY A 283 12.34 -10.78 -6.62
N GLY A 284 12.00 -9.86 -7.52
CA GLY A 284 13.01 -9.10 -8.27
C GLY A 284 13.74 -8.05 -7.43
N PRO A 285 14.82 -7.47 -7.98
CA PRO A 285 15.62 -6.50 -7.26
C PRO A 285 14.98 -5.11 -7.12
N GLY A 286 13.80 -4.88 -7.68
CA GLY A 286 13.05 -3.62 -7.49
C GLY A 286 12.55 -3.43 -6.06
N GLY A 287 12.31 -4.52 -5.34
CA GLY A 287 11.84 -4.49 -3.96
C GLY A 287 10.36 -4.78 -3.79
N VAL A 288 9.78 -4.17 -2.76
CA VAL A 288 8.41 -4.46 -2.31
C VAL A 288 7.59 -3.18 -2.19
N VAL A 289 6.37 -3.21 -2.73
CA VAL A 289 5.34 -2.21 -2.46
C VAL A 289 4.29 -2.85 -1.56
N ASN A 290 4.32 -2.52 -0.27
CA ASN A 290 3.41 -3.05 0.72
C ASN A 290 2.26 -2.08 0.98
N GLN A 291 1.07 -2.52 0.68
CA GLN A 291 -0.18 -1.81 0.92
C GLN A 291 -0.67 -2.19 2.32
N VAL A 292 -0.98 -1.22 3.15
CA VAL A 292 -1.47 -1.44 4.52
C VAL A 292 -2.96 -1.12 4.56
N SER A 293 -3.76 -2.10 4.94
CA SER A 293 -5.22 -1.97 5.04
C SER A 293 -5.63 -1.08 6.22
N LYS A 294 -6.75 -0.38 6.08
CA LYS A 294 -7.45 0.25 7.19
C LYS A 294 -7.86 -0.82 8.20
N ARG A 295 -7.49 -0.65 9.48
CA ARG A 295 -7.78 -1.56 10.60
C ARG A 295 -8.87 -1.01 11.49
N PRO A 296 -9.54 -1.85 12.33
CA PRO A 296 -10.45 -1.38 13.38
C PRO A 296 -9.79 -0.33 14.27
N LEU A 297 -10.58 0.64 14.70
CA LEU A 297 -10.14 1.82 15.46
C LEU A 297 -10.61 1.76 16.90
N ASP A 298 -9.81 2.31 17.81
CA ASP A 298 -10.17 2.42 19.22
C ASP A 298 -11.15 3.59 19.49
N GLU A 299 -11.32 4.50 18.50
CA GLU A 299 -12.26 5.62 18.54
C GLU A 299 -13.33 5.49 17.46
N PRO A 300 -14.59 5.96 17.72
CA PRO A 300 -15.65 5.94 16.73
C PRO A 300 -15.30 6.78 15.49
N LEU A 301 -15.43 6.20 14.31
CA LEU A 301 -15.36 6.86 13.01
C LEU A 301 -16.65 6.62 12.24
N ARG A 302 -17.23 7.68 11.71
CA ARG A 302 -18.38 7.62 10.81
C ARG A 302 -18.16 8.61 9.70
N GLU A 303 -17.83 8.10 8.52
CA GLU A 303 -17.49 8.91 7.35
C GLU A 303 -18.25 8.43 6.12
N VAL A 304 -18.81 9.35 5.37
CA VAL A 304 -19.31 9.15 4.00
C VAL A 304 -18.69 10.20 3.08
N GLU A 305 -18.42 9.81 1.84
CA GLU A 305 -17.85 10.70 0.84
C GLU A 305 -18.50 10.44 -0.51
N LEU A 306 -18.92 11.51 -1.19
CA LEU A 306 -19.38 11.49 -2.57
C LEU A 306 -18.39 12.24 -3.45
N GLN A 307 -18.09 11.68 -4.63
CA GLN A 307 -17.19 12.31 -5.59
C GLN A 307 -17.85 12.32 -6.98
N VAL A 308 -17.62 13.41 -7.72
CA VAL A 308 -18.02 13.57 -9.12
C VAL A 308 -16.86 14.17 -9.91
N GLY A 309 -16.79 13.91 -11.20
CA GLY A 309 -15.70 14.44 -12.04
C GLY A 309 -15.98 14.36 -13.53
N ASN A 310 -14.99 14.78 -14.32
CA ASN A 310 -15.04 14.56 -15.77
C ASN A 310 -14.94 13.06 -16.11
N TYR A 311 -15.20 12.69 -17.36
CA TYR A 311 -15.36 11.29 -17.80
C TYR A 311 -16.53 10.58 -17.08
N ASP A 312 -17.63 11.29 -16.81
CA ASP A 312 -18.80 10.80 -16.06
C ASP A 312 -18.44 10.09 -14.73
N PHE A 313 -17.32 10.51 -14.11
CA PHE A 313 -16.84 9.91 -12.87
C PHE A 313 -17.81 10.19 -11.73
N ARG A 314 -18.29 9.12 -11.08
CA ARG A 314 -19.15 9.15 -9.89
C ARG A 314 -18.67 8.10 -8.91
N ARG A 315 -18.53 8.50 -7.65
CA ARG A 315 -18.07 7.60 -6.60
C ARG A 315 -18.77 7.88 -5.29
N ALA A 316 -19.11 6.81 -4.56
CA ALA A 316 -19.60 6.87 -3.19
C ALA A 316 -18.71 5.98 -2.31
N ASN A 317 -18.24 6.54 -1.20
CA ASN A 317 -17.41 5.87 -0.22
C ASN A 317 -18.06 5.92 1.16
N PHE A 318 -17.80 4.90 1.99
CA PHE A 318 -18.12 4.93 3.41
C PHE A 318 -17.02 4.26 4.24
N ASP A 319 -16.84 4.75 5.47
CA ASP A 319 -15.87 4.24 6.44
C ASP A 319 -16.45 4.37 7.84
N PHE A 320 -16.87 3.24 8.41
CA PHE A 320 -17.48 3.17 9.74
C PHE A 320 -16.64 2.28 10.64
N GLY A 321 -16.32 2.73 11.84
CA GLY A 321 -15.51 1.95 12.77
C GLY A 321 -15.60 2.44 14.20
N GLY A 322 -15.05 1.67 15.12
CA GLY A 322 -14.95 2.00 16.52
C GLY A 322 -15.12 0.79 17.43
N PRO A 323 -15.13 1.01 18.75
CA PRO A 323 -15.39 -0.04 19.73
C PRO A 323 -16.85 -0.50 19.69
N ILE A 324 -17.04 -1.82 19.91
CA ILE A 324 -18.35 -2.46 20.05
C ILE A 324 -18.78 -2.44 21.52
N ASP A 325 -17.82 -2.58 22.45
CA ASP A 325 -17.99 -2.58 23.88
C ASP A 325 -17.32 -1.37 24.55
N GLU A 326 -17.73 -1.06 25.77
CA GLU A 326 -17.18 0.08 26.52
C GLU A 326 -15.72 -0.13 26.93
N GLU A 327 -15.27 -1.38 27.03
CA GLU A 327 -13.91 -1.75 27.42
C GLU A 327 -12.91 -1.70 26.23
N GLY A 328 -13.40 -1.54 24.98
CA GLY A 328 -12.58 -1.51 23.78
C GLY A 328 -11.92 -2.86 23.43
N LYS A 329 -12.48 -3.97 23.94
CA LYS A 329 -11.98 -5.32 23.64
C LYS A 329 -12.38 -5.79 22.25
N TYR A 330 -13.54 -5.35 21.75
CA TYR A 330 -14.05 -5.70 20.45
C TYR A 330 -14.17 -4.45 19.59
N LEU A 331 -13.46 -4.43 18.49
CA LEU A 331 -13.45 -3.30 17.57
C LEU A 331 -13.93 -3.76 16.20
N TYR A 332 -14.57 -2.86 15.45
CA TYR A 332 -14.97 -3.12 14.07
C TYR A 332 -14.52 -1.98 13.15
N ARG A 333 -14.40 -2.28 11.88
CA ARG A 333 -14.36 -1.31 10.79
C ARG A 333 -15.04 -1.86 9.56
N LEU A 334 -15.83 -1.05 8.88
CA LEU A 334 -16.50 -1.38 7.64
C LEU A 334 -16.19 -0.31 6.62
N VAL A 335 -15.37 -0.66 5.63
CA VAL A 335 -14.95 0.23 4.55
C VAL A 335 -15.60 -0.24 3.26
N GLY A 336 -16.17 0.67 2.50
CA GLY A 336 -16.73 0.32 1.20
C GLY A 336 -16.70 1.46 0.21
N SER A 337 -16.73 1.09 -1.05
CA SER A 337 -16.75 2.04 -2.17
C SER A 337 -17.41 1.44 -3.38
N GLY A 338 -18.09 2.31 -4.13
CA GLY A 338 -18.52 2.02 -5.49
C GLY A 338 -18.23 3.20 -6.39
N TYR A 339 -17.58 2.95 -7.53
CA TYR A 339 -17.41 3.99 -8.54
C TYR A 339 -17.70 3.47 -9.96
N MET A 340 -18.04 4.41 -10.82
CA MET A 340 -18.15 4.26 -12.26
C MET A 340 -17.56 5.48 -12.94
N SER A 341 -16.95 5.26 -14.08
CA SER A 341 -16.38 6.30 -14.95
C SER A 341 -16.34 5.81 -16.38
N ASP A 342 -16.46 6.70 -17.33
CA ASP A 342 -15.93 6.45 -18.67
C ASP A 342 -14.40 6.54 -18.62
N GLY A 343 -13.72 5.80 -19.49
CA GLY A 343 -12.28 5.90 -19.67
C GLY A 343 -11.89 7.18 -20.43
N GLN A 344 -10.61 7.57 -20.34
CA GLN A 344 -10.06 8.60 -21.21
C GLN A 344 -10.09 8.18 -22.69
N VAL A 345 -9.90 6.89 -22.95
CA VAL A 345 -10.00 6.29 -24.30
C VAL A 345 -11.48 6.12 -24.64
N GLN A 346 -11.88 6.48 -25.87
CA GLN A 346 -13.26 6.42 -26.33
C GLN A 346 -13.86 5.02 -26.11
N ASP A 347 -15.15 4.95 -25.79
CA ASP A 347 -15.94 3.73 -25.63
C ASP A 347 -15.43 2.75 -24.55
N THR A 348 -14.51 3.17 -23.66
CA THR A 348 -14.05 2.38 -22.54
C THR A 348 -14.72 2.79 -21.23
N LYS A 349 -14.84 1.84 -20.29
CA LYS A 349 -15.48 2.07 -18.97
C LYS A 349 -14.65 1.47 -17.85
N GLU A 350 -14.76 2.07 -16.67
CA GLU A 350 -14.19 1.59 -15.44
C GLU A 350 -15.26 1.55 -14.35
N ARG A 351 -15.45 0.39 -13.71
CA ARG A 351 -16.37 0.23 -12.59
C ARG A 351 -15.76 -0.66 -11.53
N ARG A 352 -15.94 -0.29 -10.28
CA ARG A 352 -15.52 -1.09 -9.14
C ARG A 352 -16.47 -0.95 -7.99
N TYR A 353 -16.74 -2.06 -7.31
CA TYR A 353 -17.49 -2.12 -6.07
C TYR A 353 -16.73 -2.98 -5.09
N PHE A 354 -16.55 -2.51 -3.85
CA PHE A 354 -15.99 -3.34 -2.80
C PHE A 354 -16.60 -3.04 -1.45
N VAL A 355 -16.54 -4.05 -0.57
CA VAL A 355 -16.79 -3.92 0.86
C VAL A 355 -15.73 -4.72 1.61
N SER A 356 -15.16 -4.10 2.65
CA SER A 356 -14.07 -4.66 3.45
C SER A 356 -14.44 -4.56 4.93
N PRO A 357 -15.20 -5.53 5.48
CA PRO A 357 -15.40 -5.64 6.91
C PRO A 357 -14.12 -6.10 7.59
N ALA A 358 -13.83 -5.51 8.75
CA ALA A 358 -12.72 -5.87 9.62
C ALA A 358 -13.19 -5.92 11.07
N PHE A 359 -12.60 -6.82 11.83
CA PHE A 359 -12.91 -7.04 13.24
C PHE A 359 -11.61 -7.22 14.02
N ALA A 360 -11.51 -6.65 15.21
CA ALA A 360 -10.40 -6.91 16.11
C ALA A 360 -10.89 -7.32 17.49
N TRP A 361 -10.21 -8.29 18.06
CA TRP A 361 -10.39 -8.75 19.42
C TRP A 361 -9.10 -8.54 20.21
N LYS A 362 -9.19 -7.72 21.26
CA LYS A 362 -8.10 -7.34 22.16
C LYS A 362 -8.48 -7.74 23.60
N PRO A 363 -8.39 -9.02 23.97
CA PRO A 363 -8.82 -9.48 25.31
C PRO A 363 -8.02 -8.84 26.45
N ASN A 364 -6.78 -8.45 26.16
CA ASN A 364 -5.86 -7.77 27.07
C ASN A 364 -4.82 -6.98 26.29
N ALA A 365 -3.89 -6.32 26.98
CA ALA A 365 -2.83 -5.50 26.35
C ALA A 365 -1.78 -6.32 25.57
N ASP A 366 -1.72 -7.63 25.80
CA ASP A 366 -0.69 -8.52 25.24
C ASP A 366 -1.17 -9.31 24.02
N THR A 367 -2.48 -9.40 23.81
CA THR A 367 -3.07 -10.22 22.75
C THR A 367 -3.96 -9.38 21.85
N SER A 368 -3.76 -9.47 20.54
CA SER A 368 -4.68 -8.90 19.56
C SER A 368 -4.87 -9.87 18.39
N LEU A 369 -6.12 -10.07 18.00
CA LEU A 369 -6.50 -10.78 16.77
C LEU A 369 -7.27 -9.82 15.88
N THR A 370 -6.72 -9.51 14.70
CA THR A 370 -7.39 -8.66 13.68
C THR A 370 -7.77 -9.50 12.49
N ILE A 371 -9.05 -9.59 12.17
CA ILE A 371 -9.60 -10.26 10.99
C ILE A 371 -9.84 -9.20 9.92
N LEU A 372 -9.34 -9.45 8.71
CA LEU A 372 -9.44 -8.57 7.55
C LEU A 372 -10.09 -9.32 6.39
N THR A 373 -11.15 -8.74 5.83
CA THR A 373 -11.83 -9.32 4.67
C THR A 373 -11.93 -8.32 3.54
N ASN A 374 -12.12 -8.82 2.31
CA ASN A 374 -12.46 -8.00 1.16
C ASN A 374 -13.31 -8.80 0.17
N LEU A 375 -14.38 -8.18 -0.27
CA LEU A 375 -15.23 -8.65 -1.35
C LEU A 375 -15.22 -7.56 -2.42
N GLN A 376 -14.67 -7.83 -3.60
CA GLN A 376 -14.53 -6.84 -4.67
C GLN A 376 -15.02 -7.40 -6.00
N HIS A 377 -15.71 -6.57 -6.77
CA HIS A 377 -16.13 -6.83 -8.15
C HIS A 377 -15.74 -5.64 -9.03
N ASP A 378 -14.97 -5.93 -10.07
CA ASP A 378 -14.58 -5.00 -11.13
C ASP A 378 -15.26 -5.46 -12.44
N PRO A 379 -16.52 -5.06 -12.71
CA PRO A 379 -17.26 -5.53 -13.90
C PRO A 379 -16.71 -4.94 -15.20
N ASP A 380 -16.03 -3.79 -15.13
CA ASP A 380 -15.30 -3.15 -16.24
C ASP A 380 -13.97 -2.60 -15.70
N MET A 381 -12.85 -3.11 -16.22
CA MET A 381 -11.51 -2.77 -15.75
C MET A 381 -10.75 -1.81 -16.71
N GLY A 382 -11.45 -1.15 -17.65
CA GLY A 382 -10.78 -0.40 -18.71
C GLY A 382 -10.18 -1.30 -19.80
N SER A 383 -9.36 -0.74 -20.67
CA SER A 383 -8.81 -1.42 -21.84
C SER A 383 -7.33 -1.81 -21.63
N TYR A 384 -6.78 -2.58 -22.56
CA TYR A 384 -5.34 -2.85 -22.64
C TYR A 384 -4.63 -1.88 -23.54
N GLY A 385 -5.29 -1.31 -24.49
CA GLY A 385 -4.99 -0.40 -25.57
C GLY A 385 -3.54 0.07 -25.73
N ALA A 386 -3.05 0.04 -26.96
CA ALA A 386 -1.76 0.60 -27.32
C ALA A 386 -1.85 1.30 -28.65
N VAL A 387 -1.06 2.33 -28.88
CA VAL A 387 -1.02 3.08 -30.12
C VAL A 387 0.36 2.94 -30.77
N PRO A 388 0.44 2.88 -32.10
CA PRO A 388 1.71 2.82 -32.80
C PRO A 388 2.57 4.08 -32.60
N ALA A 389 3.90 3.93 -32.60
CA ALA A 389 4.83 5.06 -32.58
C ALA A 389 4.67 5.97 -33.85
N MET A 390 4.37 5.35 -34.97
CA MET A 390 3.99 6.09 -36.19
C MET A 390 2.61 6.72 -35.97
N ARG A 391 2.43 7.98 -36.24
CA ARG A 391 1.28 8.86 -35.99
C ARG A 391 1.14 9.34 -34.54
N THR A 392 2.11 9.01 -33.68
CA THR A 392 2.19 9.51 -32.29
C THR A 392 3.54 10.18 -32.05
N LEU A 393 4.62 9.42 -31.84
CA LEU A 393 5.99 9.95 -31.74
C LEU A 393 6.54 10.36 -33.10
N LEU A 394 6.28 9.55 -34.11
CA LEU A 394 6.69 9.76 -35.50
C LEU A 394 5.53 10.34 -36.32
N ARG A 395 5.85 11.09 -37.38
CA ARG A 395 4.85 11.65 -38.29
C ARG A 395 4.72 10.75 -39.53
N ALA A 396 3.48 10.41 -39.85
CA ALA A 396 3.18 9.76 -41.13
C ALA A 396 3.26 10.77 -42.29
N PRO A 397 3.44 10.32 -43.54
CA PRO A 397 3.59 11.19 -44.70
C PRO A 397 2.44 12.18 -44.90
N ASP A 398 1.21 11.81 -44.53
CA ASP A 398 0.02 12.65 -44.67
C ASP A 398 -0.18 13.66 -43.53
N GLY A 399 0.72 13.67 -42.52
CA GLY A 399 0.69 14.58 -41.38
C GLY A 399 -0.39 14.27 -40.32
N PHE A 400 -1.32 13.33 -40.54
CA PHE A 400 -2.36 12.98 -39.57
C PHE A 400 -1.76 12.32 -38.32
N ARG A 401 -2.21 12.75 -37.13
CA ARG A 401 -1.83 12.20 -35.83
C ARG A 401 -3.02 11.53 -35.18
N LEU A 402 -2.76 10.43 -34.45
CA LEU A 402 -3.77 9.81 -33.59
C LEU A 402 -4.09 10.74 -32.42
N PRO A 403 -5.38 10.95 -32.10
CA PRO A 403 -5.77 11.70 -30.90
C PRO A 403 -5.49 10.90 -29.62
N ALA A 404 -5.42 11.59 -28.48
CA ALA A 404 -5.07 10.94 -27.19
C ALA A 404 -6.17 10.02 -26.64
N ASP A 405 -7.36 10.10 -27.15
CA ASP A 405 -8.51 9.25 -26.83
C ASP A 405 -8.72 8.13 -27.88
N TYR A 406 -7.77 7.95 -28.81
CA TYR A 406 -7.87 6.91 -29.85
C TYR A 406 -8.00 5.52 -29.24
N TYR A 407 -9.00 4.79 -29.69
CA TYR A 407 -9.30 3.43 -29.25
C TYR A 407 -8.89 2.42 -30.32
N ASP A 408 -7.94 1.54 -30.01
CA ASP A 408 -7.52 0.43 -30.88
C ASP A 408 -8.38 -0.83 -30.72
N GLY A 409 -9.23 -0.88 -29.66
CA GLY A 409 -10.12 -1.97 -29.32
C GLY A 409 -11.45 -1.97 -30.09
N ASP A 410 -12.43 -2.71 -29.57
CA ASP A 410 -13.78 -2.79 -30.11
C ASP A 410 -14.80 -2.93 -28.99
N ALA A 411 -15.73 -1.96 -28.86
CA ALA A 411 -16.69 -1.88 -27.77
C ALA A 411 -17.71 -3.04 -27.75
N ASN A 412 -17.99 -3.66 -28.91
CA ASN A 412 -18.88 -4.84 -28.97
C ASN A 412 -18.15 -6.13 -28.52
N PHE A 413 -16.82 -6.14 -28.54
CA PHE A 413 -16.03 -7.32 -28.23
C PHE A 413 -15.48 -7.30 -26.81
N GLU A 414 -15.06 -6.12 -26.33
CA GLU A 414 -14.38 -5.96 -25.04
C GLU A 414 -15.20 -6.50 -23.88
N LYS A 415 -14.54 -7.23 -23.00
CA LYS A 415 -15.08 -7.68 -21.73
C LYS A 415 -13.95 -7.79 -20.73
N SER A 416 -14.10 -7.14 -19.59
CA SER A 416 -13.14 -7.25 -18.51
C SER A 416 -13.89 -7.31 -17.17
N ASP A 417 -14.13 -8.51 -16.67
CA ASP A 417 -14.90 -8.77 -15.45
C ASP A 417 -14.01 -9.54 -14.48
N ARG A 418 -13.75 -8.98 -13.29
CA ARG A 418 -12.95 -9.62 -12.26
C ARG A 418 -13.66 -9.59 -10.91
N LYS A 419 -13.71 -10.74 -10.24
CA LYS A 419 -14.18 -10.88 -8.87
C LYS A 419 -13.05 -11.34 -7.98
N SER A 420 -12.88 -10.69 -6.85
CA SER A 420 -11.80 -10.99 -5.91
C SER A 420 -12.33 -11.07 -4.49
N TYR A 421 -11.93 -12.11 -3.77
CA TYR A 421 -12.32 -12.35 -2.39
C TYR A 421 -11.05 -12.56 -1.56
N SER A 422 -11.02 -12.01 -0.37
CA SER A 422 -9.94 -12.33 0.58
C SER A 422 -10.47 -12.40 2.00
N LEU A 423 -9.92 -13.35 2.76
CA LEU A 423 -10.11 -13.50 4.18
C LEU A 423 -8.75 -13.75 4.82
N GLY A 424 -8.41 -13.00 5.83
CA GLY A 424 -7.17 -13.16 6.55
C GLY A 424 -7.27 -12.71 7.99
N TYR A 425 -6.23 -13.02 8.75
CA TYR A 425 -6.07 -12.51 10.11
C TYR A 425 -4.62 -12.18 10.40
N ILE A 426 -4.44 -11.32 11.40
CA ILE A 426 -3.17 -11.01 12.05
C ILE A 426 -3.38 -11.27 13.53
N LEU A 427 -2.61 -12.20 14.11
CA LEU A 427 -2.59 -12.53 15.52
C LEU A 427 -1.24 -12.08 16.09
N ASP A 428 -1.27 -11.21 17.08
CA ASP A 428 -0.12 -10.78 17.85
C ASP A 428 -0.30 -11.20 19.29
N HIS A 429 0.75 -11.78 19.90
CA HIS A 429 0.76 -12.13 21.31
C HIS A 429 2.14 -11.86 21.94
N ARG A 430 2.17 -11.05 22.99
CA ARG A 430 3.33 -10.78 23.81
C ARG A 430 3.32 -11.69 25.04
N PHE A 431 4.23 -12.66 25.09
CA PHE A 431 4.34 -13.58 26.22
C PHE A 431 4.93 -12.89 27.46
N ASN A 432 5.86 -11.97 27.24
CA ASN A 432 6.52 -11.16 28.26
C ASN A 432 7.30 -10.01 27.58
N ASP A 433 8.10 -9.26 28.31
CA ASP A 433 8.87 -8.13 27.78
C ASP A 433 9.96 -8.55 26.77
N THR A 434 10.34 -9.85 26.77
CA THR A 434 11.37 -10.39 25.87
C THR A 434 10.74 -10.98 24.60
N PHE A 435 9.66 -11.74 24.70
CA PHE A 435 9.13 -12.54 23.61
C PHE A 435 7.76 -12.07 23.12
N LYS A 436 7.66 -11.84 21.82
CA LYS A 436 6.42 -11.57 21.10
C LYS A 436 6.31 -12.52 19.90
N ALA A 437 5.16 -13.18 19.70
CA ALA A 437 4.85 -13.93 18.49
C ALA A 437 3.83 -13.19 17.63
N SER A 438 3.98 -13.30 16.30
CA SER A 438 3.03 -12.80 15.34
C SER A 438 2.76 -13.83 14.25
N GLN A 439 1.49 -13.99 13.88
CA GLN A 439 1.08 -14.85 12.78
C GLN A 439 0.14 -14.07 11.86
N SER A 440 0.45 -14.06 10.57
CA SER A 440 -0.41 -13.51 9.51
C SER A 440 -0.81 -14.61 8.55
N LEU A 441 -2.10 -14.70 8.25
CA LEU A 441 -2.65 -15.63 7.27
C LEU A 441 -3.59 -14.88 6.34
N ARG A 442 -3.53 -15.19 5.03
CA ARG A 442 -4.51 -14.73 4.05
C ARG A 442 -4.80 -15.82 3.02
N TRP A 443 -6.08 -16.11 2.87
CA TRP A 443 -6.64 -16.79 1.71
C TRP A 443 -7.20 -15.76 0.73
N THR A 444 -6.92 -15.95 -0.57
CA THR A 444 -7.45 -15.13 -1.64
C THR A 444 -7.97 -16.01 -2.76
N HIS A 445 -9.03 -15.56 -3.41
CA HIS A 445 -9.54 -16.13 -4.64
C HIS A 445 -9.88 -15.00 -5.61
N SER A 446 -9.46 -15.13 -6.85
CA SER A 446 -9.76 -14.16 -7.91
C SER A 446 -10.11 -14.89 -9.19
N ASP A 447 -11.24 -14.52 -9.78
CA ASP A 447 -11.67 -15.00 -11.08
C ASP A 447 -11.77 -13.82 -12.06
N ALA A 448 -11.28 -13.98 -13.28
CA ALA A 448 -11.31 -12.93 -14.29
C ALA A 448 -11.65 -13.49 -15.66
N LYS A 449 -12.61 -12.84 -16.32
CA LYS A 449 -12.95 -13.07 -17.73
C LYS A 449 -12.55 -11.86 -18.54
N TYR A 450 -11.62 -12.05 -19.44
CA TYR A 450 -11.07 -10.98 -20.24
C TYR A 450 -11.18 -11.28 -21.74
N ARG A 451 -11.68 -10.28 -22.48
CA ARG A 451 -11.67 -10.27 -23.95
C ARG A 451 -11.21 -8.89 -24.39
N SER A 452 -10.33 -8.84 -25.35
CA SER A 452 -9.84 -7.56 -25.86
C SER A 452 -9.40 -7.70 -27.32
N VAL A 453 -9.66 -6.65 -28.07
CA VAL A 453 -9.02 -6.38 -29.35
C VAL A 453 -7.91 -5.38 -29.11
N TYR A 454 -6.73 -5.61 -29.67
CA TYR A 454 -5.56 -4.79 -29.42
C TYR A 454 -4.70 -4.68 -30.67
N GLY A 455 -3.90 -3.61 -30.76
CA GLY A 455 -2.96 -3.40 -31.85
C GLY A 455 -1.92 -4.52 -31.94
N ALA A 456 -1.79 -5.15 -33.09
CA ALA A 456 -0.83 -6.21 -33.35
C ALA A 456 0.55 -5.67 -33.69
N MET A 457 1.60 -6.44 -33.41
CA MET A 457 2.97 -6.13 -33.84
C MET A 457 3.14 -6.47 -35.32
N THR A 458 3.66 -5.54 -36.10
CA THR A 458 3.98 -5.73 -37.51
C THR A 458 5.30 -5.05 -37.87
N ASN A 459 5.85 -5.35 -39.04
CA ASN A 459 7.03 -4.67 -39.57
C ASN A 459 6.77 -3.20 -39.99
N TYR A 460 5.49 -2.78 -39.99
CA TYR A 460 5.04 -1.45 -40.32
C TYR A 460 4.53 -0.69 -39.10
N TYR A 461 5.25 -0.75 -37.97
CA TYR A 461 4.88 -0.06 -36.71
C TYR A 461 3.48 -0.44 -36.18
N GLY A 462 2.98 -1.63 -36.44
CA GLY A 462 1.61 -2.02 -36.06
C GLY A 462 0.54 -1.76 -37.12
N TYR A 463 0.92 -1.30 -38.33
CA TYR A 463 0.00 -1.13 -39.47
C TYR A 463 0.09 -2.29 -40.46
N THR A 464 -0.91 -2.40 -41.36
CA THR A 464 -0.93 -3.43 -42.40
C THR A 464 0.14 -3.23 -43.47
N ASP A 465 0.49 -1.97 -43.72
CA ASP A 465 1.43 -1.55 -44.77
C ASP A 465 2.07 -0.18 -44.45
N ASN A 466 2.90 0.32 -45.39
CA ASN A 466 3.63 1.59 -45.27
C ASN A 466 2.77 2.84 -45.54
N THR A 467 1.47 2.71 -45.79
CA THR A 467 0.55 3.86 -45.85
C THR A 467 0.18 4.32 -44.44
N TYR A 468 0.33 3.45 -43.47
CA TYR A 468 -0.01 3.68 -42.05
C TYR A 468 -1.49 4.12 -41.85
N LEU A 469 -2.39 3.65 -42.70
CA LEU A 469 -3.81 4.01 -42.66
C LEU A 469 -4.66 2.97 -41.94
N TYR A 470 -4.23 1.72 -41.97
CA TYR A 470 -4.97 0.59 -41.35
C TYR A 470 -4.17 -0.01 -40.23
N HIS A 471 -4.59 0.28 -38.99
CA HIS A 471 -4.00 -0.29 -37.76
C HIS A 471 -4.35 -1.76 -37.70
N GLN A 472 -3.34 -2.64 -37.72
CA GLN A 472 -3.53 -4.10 -37.65
C GLN A 472 -3.90 -4.49 -36.21
N ARG A 473 -4.92 -5.34 -36.08
CA ARG A 473 -5.43 -5.76 -34.77
C ARG A 473 -5.46 -7.29 -34.65
N ALA A 474 -5.42 -7.73 -33.39
CA ALA A 474 -5.62 -9.12 -32.97
C ALA A 474 -6.66 -9.15 -31.84
N SER A 475 -7.24 -10.32 -31.60
CA SER A 475 -8.18 -10.54 -30.50
C SER A 475 -7.65 -11.60 -29.52
N ILE A 476 -8.03 -11.45 -28.26
CA ILE A 476 -7.71 -12.41 -27.18
C ILE A 476 -8.95 -12.66 -26.33
N ALA A 477 -9.11 -13.89 -25.88
CA ALA A 477 -10.03 -14.25 -24.81
C ALA A 477 -9.30 -15.06 -23.76
N THR A 478 -9.46 -14.70 -22.48
CA THR A 478 -8.92 -15.46 -21.35
C THR A 478 -9.96 -15.60 -20.24
N ASP A 479 -10.02 -16.81 -19.64
CA ASP A 479 -10.69 -17.05 -18.38
C ASP A 479 -9.61 -17.52 -17.39
N VAL A 480 -9.45 -16.82 -16.27
CA VAL A 480 -8.40 -17.06 -15.29
C VAL A 480 -9.01 -17.25 -13.91
N ASP A 481 -8.65 -18.32 -13.23
CA ASP A 481 -9.02 -18.61 -11.83
C ASP A 481 -7.74 -18.73 -11.00
N VAL A 482 -7.67 -18.00 -9.88
CA VAL A 482 -6.49 -18.00 -9.00
C VAL A 482 -6.94 -18.15 -7.55
N GLY A 483 -6.47 -19.23 -6.92
CA GLY A 483 -6.58 -19.43 -5.48
C GLY A 483 -5.21 -19.37 -4.81
N ALA A 484 -5.07 -18.60 -3.75
CA ALA A 484 -3.81 -18.50 -2.99
C ALA A 484 -4.03 -18.56 -1.49
N LEU A 485 -3.11 -19.22 -0.79
CA LEU A 485 -2.98 -19.22 0.66
C LEU A 485 -1.56 -18.76 1.02
N THR A 486 -1.47 -17.75 1.87
CA THR A 486 -0.20 -17.23 2.38
C THR A 486 -0.22 -17.20 3.89
N ILE A 487 0.86 -17.67 4.52
CA ILE A 487 1.03 -17.71 5.98
C ILE A 487 2.43 -17.19 6.29
N ASP A 488 2.54 -16.33 7.30
CA ASP A 488 3.81 -15.87 7.85
C ASP A 488 3.76 -15.96 9.38
N ASN A 489 4.70 -16.65 9.97
CA ASN A 489 4.83 -16.83 11.42
C ASN A 489 6.18 -16.29 11.86
N ASN A 490 6.21 -15.48 12.88
CA ASN A 490 7.45 -15.00 13.44
C ASN A 490 7.44 -14.92 14.97
N LEU A 491 8.61 -15.08 15.53
CA LEU A 491 8.91 -14.89 16.94
C LEU A 491 9.98 -13.81 17.06
N GLN A 492 9.65 -12.75 17.76
CA GLN A 492 10.55 -11.66 18.10
C GLN A 492 11.06 -11.83 19.52
N ALA A 493 12.37 -11.62 19.73
CA ALA A 493 12.99 -11.59 21.04
C ALA A 493 13.78 -10.29 21.23
N THR A 494 13.42 -9.50 22.22
CA THR A 494 14.09 -8.24 22.57
C THR A 494 14.79 -8.43 23.92
N PHE A 495 16.13 -8.30 23.93
CA PHE A 495 16.95 -8.49 25.14
C PHE A 495 18.27 -7.73 25.04
N ASN A 496 19.00 -7.64 26.15
CA ASN A 496 20.33 -7.01 26.21
C ASN A 496 21.40 -8.02 26.63
N THR A 497 22.55 -7.95 25.96
CA THR A 497 23.78 -8.64 26.36
C THR A 497 24.81 -7.59 26.83
N GLY A 498 24.77 -7.27 28.12
CA GLY A 498 25.52 -6.15 28.67
C GLY A 498 25.01 -4.80 28.14
N LYS A 499 25.83 -4.08 27.36
CA LYS A 499 25.47 -2.81 26.73
C LYS A 499 24.90 -2.95 25.33
N ILE A 500 24.82 -4.18 24.83
CA ILE A 500 24.37 -4.47 23.46
C ILE A 500 22.89 -4.84 23.52
N GLY A 501 22.06 -4.07 22.85
CA GLY A 501 20.64 -4.39 22.64
C GLY A 501 20.46 -5.28 21.42
N HIS A 502 19.61 -6.29 21.53
CA HIS A 502 19.24 -7.22 20.46
C HIS A 502 17.74 -7.18 20.20
N ASN A 503 17.36 -7.12 18.94
CA ASN A 503 15.99 -7.33 18.48
C ASN A 503 16.01 -8.43 17.42
N VAL A 504 15.92 -9.68 17.89
CA VAL A 504 16.01 -10.89 17.07
C VAL A 504 14.62 -11.24 16.54
N LEU A 505 14.52 -11.54 15.25
CA LEU A 505 13.33 -12.07 14.61
C LEU A 505 13.67 -13.40 13.92
N ILE A 506 12.92 -14.45 14.24
CA ILE A 506 12.98 -15.75 13.56
C ILE A 506 11.60 -16.01 12.97
N GLY A 507 11.55 -16.44 11.72
CA GLY A 507 10.26 -16.69 11.09
C GLY A 507 10.26 -17.82 10.08
N PHE A 508 9.03 -18.23 9.78
CA PHE A 508 8.71 -19.26 8.81
C PHE A 508 7.50 -18.80 8.01
N ASP A 509 7.58 -18.83 6.67
CA ASP A 509 6.44 -18.56 5.83
C ASP A 509 6.16 -19.69 4.83
N TYR A 510 4.91 -19.73 4.40
CA TYR A 510 4.42 -20.69 3.41
C TYR A 510 3.46 -20.00 2.45
N GLN A 511 3.61 -20.33 1.15
CA GLN A 511 2.75 -19.83 0.08
C GLN A 511 2.32 -21.01 -0.79
N HIS A 512 1.04 -21.08 -1.09
CA HIS A 512 0.44 -22.02 -2.03
C HIS A 512 -0.46 -21.25 -2.98
N VAL A 513 -0.19 -21.36 -4.30
CA VAL A 513 -0.93 -20.64 -5.33
C VAL A 513 -1.30 -21.61 -6.43
N LYS A 514 -2.59 -21.71 -6.75
CA LYS A 514 -3.09 -22.45 -7.90
C LYS A 514 -3.66 -21.45 -8.91
N THR A 515 -3.24 -21.58 -10.17
CA THR A 515 -3.71 -20.76 -11.30
C THR A 515 -4.17 -21.67 -12.42
N ASP A 516 -5.42 -21.54 -12.82
CA ASP A 516 -6.00 -22.19 -13.98
C ASP A 516 -6.33 -21.11 -15.04
N THR A 517 -5.90 -21.32 -16.28
CA THR A 517 -6.02 -20.33 -17.36
C THR A 517 -6.48 -20.98 -18.65
N LEU A 518 -7.63 -20.57 -19.16
CA LEU A 518 -8.05 -20.82 -20.53
C LEU A 518 -7.68 -19.61 -21.39
N SER A 519 -7.09 -19.82 -22.56
CA SER A 519 -6.73 -18.73 -23.47
C SER A 519 -6.95 -19.09 -24.93
N GLY A 520 -7.38 -18.09 -25.71
CA GLY A 520 -7.55 -18.18 -27.15
C GLY A 520 -7.12 -16.88 -27.81
N PHE A 521 -6.52 -16.99 -29.00
CA PHE A 521 -6.08 -15.86 -29.80
C PHE A 521 -6.73 -15.93 -31.18
N GLY A 522 -7.05 -14.77 -31.74
CA GLY A 522 -7.67 -14.65 -33.05
C GLY A 522 -7.24 -13.40 -33.78
N ALA A 523 -7.58 -13.35 -35.04
CA ALA A 523 -7.46 -12.12 -35.83
C ALA A 523 -8.64 -11.17 -35.52
N ALA A 524 -8.39 -9.86 -35.71
CA ALA A 524 -9.43 -8.85 -35.74
C ALA A 524 -9.27 -8.00 -37.02
N PRO A 525 -10.35 -7.47 -37.60
CA PRO A 525 -10.27 -6.63 -38.78
C PRO A 525 -9.39 -5.41 -38.52
N PRO A 526 -8.54 -4.97 -39.45
CA PRO A 526 -7.77 -3.74 -39.32
C PRO A 526 -8.69 -2.53 -39.16
N LEU A 527 -8.20 -1.52 -38.43
CA LEU A 527 -8.95 -0.31 -38.11
C LEU A 527 -8.45 0.87 -38.96
N TYR A 528 -9.34 1.49 -39.72
CA TYR A 528 -8.99 2.70 -40.49
C TYR A 528 -8.85 3.90 -39.55
N VAL A 529 -7.63 4.46 -39.42
CA VAL A 529 -7.29 5.40 -38.35
C VAL A 529 -7.93 6.78 -38.47
N LYS A 530 -8.36 7.22 -39.68
CA LYS A 530 -8.98 8.55 -39.85
C LYS A 530 -10.49 8.56 -39.58
N ASN A 531 -11.12 7.40 -39.58
CA ASN A 531 -12.52 7.21 -39.21
C ASN A 531 -12.70 5.80 -38.66
N PRO A 532 -12.29 5.56 -37.39
CA PRO A 532 -12.31 4.23 -36.80
C PRO A 532 -13.75 3.74 -36.56
N ASN A 533 -14.02 2.48 -36.93
CA ASN A 533 -15.25 1.79 -36.55
C ASN A 533 -14.92 0.80 -35.42
N ASN A 534 -15.22 1.18 -34.19
CA ASN A 534 -14.99 0.38 -32.99
C ASN A 534 -16.22 -0.44 -32.54
N PHE A 535 -17.18 -0.67 -33.42
CA PHE A 535 -18.39 -1.46 -33.17
C PHE A 535 -18.55 -2.58 -34.21
N GLN A 536 -17.47 -3.26 -34.54
CA GLN A 536 -17.47 -4.34 -35.52
C GLN A 536 -17.94 -5.66 -34.91
N HIS A 537 -18.42 -6.56 -35.73
CA HIS A 537 -18.67 -7.94 -35.32
C HIS A 537 -17.37 -8.72 -35.41
N ILE A 538 -16.77 -9.03 -34.27
CA ILE A 538 -15.52 -9.81 -34.16
C ILE A 538 -15.85 -11.12 -33.46
N PRO A 539 -15.58 -12.28 -34.08
CA PRO A 539 -15.85 -13.56 -33.45
C PRO A 539 -14.93 -13.76 -32.23
N VAL A 540 -15.50 -14.26 -31.13
CA VAL A 540 -14.70 -14.62 -29.94
C VAL A 540 -13.82 -15.80 -30.30
N PRO A 541 -12.48 -15.71 -30.15
CA PRO A 541 -11.60 -16.81 -30.45
C PRO A 541 -11.90 -17.99 -29.52
N ALA A 542 -11.96 -19.19 -30.12
CA ALA A 542 -12.09 -20.41 -29.33
C ALA A 542 -10.84 -20.58 -28.46
N PHE A 543 -11.02 -21.11 -27.26
CA PHE A 543 -9.89 -21.40 -26.41
C PHE A 543 -8.99 -22.45 -27.08
N SER A 544 -7.72 -22.14 -27.19
CA SER A 544 -6.68 -22.97 -27.81
C SER A 544 -5.75 -23.62 -26.78
N SER A 545 -5.67 -23.03 -25.56
CA SER A 545 -4.81 -23.50 -24.50
C SER A 545 -5.56 -23.54 -23.17
N ASP A 546 -5.36 -24.64 -22.42
CA ASP A 546 -5.82 -24.88 -21.07
C ASP A 546 -4.58 -25.15 -20.21
N ALA A 547 -4.23 -24.21 -19.34
CA ALA A 547 -3.04 -24.27 -18.51
C ALA A 547 -3.41 -24.29 -17.02
N SER A 548 -2.84 -25.22 -16.27
CA SER A 548 -2.96 -25.30 -14.81
C SER A 548 -1.57 -25.29 -14.18
N THR A 549 -1.36 -24.42 -13.20
CA THR A 549 -0.08 -24.31 -12.49
C THR A 549 -0.32 -24.20 -10.99
N THR A 550 0.43 -25.00 -10.22
CA THR A 550 0.45 -24.92 -8.76
C THR A 550 1.86 -24.56 -8.30
N GLN A 551 1.96 -23.49 -7.53
CA GLN A 551 3.22 -22.98 -6.98
C GLN A 551 3.22 -23.13 -5.46
N TYR A 552 4.35 -23.53 -4.93
CA TYR A 552 4.64 -23.66 -3.51
C TYR A 552 5.91 -22.88 -3.20
N GLN A 553 5.92 -22.16 -2.10
CA GLN A 553 7.13 -21.61 -1.53
C GLN A 553 7.11 -21.82 -0.02
N THR A 554 8.25 -22.24 0.52
CA THR A 554 8.49 -22.34 1.96
C THR A 554 9.76 -21.56 2.25
N GLY A 555 9.77 -20.72 3.26
CA GLY A 555 10.94 -19.96 3.66
C GLY A 555 11.15 -19.98 5.16
N VAL A 556 12.40 -20.09 5.59
CA VAL A 556 12.83 -19.84 6.97
C VAL A 556 13.78 -18.67 6.98
N TYR A 557 13.58 -17.74 7.91
CA TYR A 557 14.37 -16.53 7.97
C TYR A 557 14.73 -16.14 9.40
N PHE A 558 15.86 -15.45 9.50
CA PHE A 558 16.41 -14.91 10.74
C PHE A 558 16.88 -13.50 10.49
N GLN A 559 16.71 -12.65 11.49
CA GLN A 559 17.23 -11.29 11.50
C GLN A 559 17.62 -10.91 12.94
N ASP A 560 18.72 -10.17 13.11
CA ASP A 560 19.04 -9.49 14.36
C ASP A 560 19.35 -8.02 14.08
N GLN A 561 18.69 -7.12 14.78
CA GLN A 561 19.10 -5.74 14.91
C GLN A 561 19.88 -5.59 16.20
N ILE A 562 21.16 -5.35 16.04
CA ILE A 562 22.14 -5.19 17.14
C ILE A 562 22.38 -3.70 17.36
N LYS A 563 22.06 -3.19 18.55
CA LYS A 563 22.21 -1.77 18.90
C LYS A 563 23.29 -1.60 19.97
N ILE A 564 24.28 -0.77 19.65
CA ILE A 564 25.39 -0.41 20.54
C ILE A 564 25.42 1.12 20.62
N ASP A 565 24.87 1.67 21.67
CA ASP A 565 24.69 3.12 21.85
C ASP A 565 23.95 3.75 20.63
N ARG A 566 24.67 4.46 19.76
CA ARG A 566 24.16 5.15 18.56
C ARG A 566 24.34 4.36 17.27
N LEU A 567 25.05 3.26 17.32
CA LEU A 567 25.33 2.40 16.17
C LEU A 567 24.36 1.22 16.16
N SER A 568 23.67 1.02 15.06
CA SER A 568 22.81 -0.15 14.85
C SER A 568 23.32 -0.95 13.64
N PHE A 569 23.42 -2.27 13.82
CA PHE A 569 23.65 -3.23 12.74
C PHE A 569 22.38 -4.00 12.48
N LEU A 570 22.12 -4.33 11.22
CA LEU A 570 21.05 -5.20 10.79
C LEU A 570 21.65 -6.37 10.03
N LEU A 571 21.54 -7.57 10.57
CA LEU A 571 22.00 -8.81 9.96
C LEU A 571 20.79 -9.67 9.69
N GLY A 572 20.71 -10.28 8.51
CA GLY A 572 19.61 -11.18 8.18
C GLY A 572 20.01 -12.22 7.16
N GLY A 573 19.39 -13.38 7.25
CA GLY A 573 19.54 -14.47 6.32
C GLY A 573 18.24 -15.26 6.16
N ARG A 574 18.02 -15.80 4.96
CA ARG A 574 16.85 -16.58 4.63
C ARG A 574 17.21 -17.71 3.68
N TYR A 575 16.57 -18.86 3.86
CA TYR A 575 16.64 -19.96 2.92
C TYR A 575 15.23 -20.31 2.43
N ASP A 576 15.08 -20.41 1.11
CA ASP A 576 13.82 -20.67 0.43
C ASP A 576 13.85 -21.97 -0.37
N TRP A 577 12.75 -22.70 -0.30
CA TRP A 577 12.39 -23.79 -1.21
C TRP A 577 11.20 -23.37 -2.04
N SER A 578 11.36 -23.33 -3.36
CA SER A 578 10.31 -22.95 -4.31
C SER A 578 10.07 -24.11 -5.29
N ARG A 579 8.82 -24.42 -5.53
CA ARG A 579 8.40 -25.43 -6.49
C ARG A 579 7.18 -24.97 -7.26
N SER A 580 7.23 -25.08 -8.59
CA SER A 580 6.09 -24.88 -9.48
C SER A 580 5.88 -26.14 -10.30
N VAL A 581 4.65 -26.63 -10.35
CA VAL A 581 4.25 -27.79 -11.14
C VAL A 581 3.03 -27.38 -11.96
N GLY A 582 3.06 -27.67 -13.24
CA GLY A 582 1.95 -27.31 -14.10
C GLY A 582 1.86 -28.18 -15.34
N GLU A 583 0.78 -28.02 -16.06
CA GLU A 583 0.57 -28.59 -17.38
C GLU A 583 -0.15 -27.61 -18.29
N THR A 584 0.16 -27.64 -19.55
CA THR A 584 -0.53 -26.91 -20.60
C THR A 584 -1.05 -27.88 -21.64
N ARG A 585 -2.36 -27.88 -21.85
CA ARG A 585 -3.03 -28.68 -22.86
C ARG A 585 -3.36 -27.83 -24.07
N ALA A 586 -2.86 -28.18 -25.24
CA ALA A 586 -3.32 -27.65 -26.50
C ALA A 586 -4.67 -28.28 -26.83
N ILE A 587 -5.76 -27.50 -26.79
CA ILE A 587 -7.13 -28.03 -26.84
C ILE A 587 -7.42 -28.77 -28.15
N ALA A 588 -6.99 -28.24 -29.31
CA ALA A 588 -7.26 -28.81 -30.62
C ALA A 588 -6.58 -30.18 -30.84
N SER A 589 -5.36 -30.34 -30.33
CA SER A 589 -4.59 -31.60 -30.49
C SER A 589 -4.69 -32.54 -29.29
N GLY A 590 -5.18 -32.07 -28.14
CA GLY A 590 -5.16 -32.80 -26.87
C GLY A 590 -3.76 -32.99 -26.28
N ARG A 591 -2.72 -32.42 -26.92
CA ARG A 591 -1.33 -32.55 -26.45
C ARG A 591 -1.16 -31.83 -25.11
N VAL A 592 -0.67 -32.58 -24.13
CA VAL A 592 -0.32 -32.05 -22.80
C VAL A 592 1.19 -31.87 -22.72
N THR A 593 1.61 -30.67 -22.31
CA THR A 593 3.01 -30.34 -22.06
C THR A 593 3.16 -30.06 -20.56
N PRO A 594 3.82 -30.94 -19.79
CA PRO A 594 4.07 -30.72 -18.37
C PRO A 594 5.16 -29.67 -18.17
N SER A 595 5.08 -28.95 -17.09
CA SER A 595 6.13 -28.04 -16.63
C SER A 595 6.45 -28.31 -15.16
N LYS A 596 7.72 -28.28 -14.80
CA LYS A 596 8.20 -28.42 -13.44
C LYS A 596 9.39 -27.48 -13.24
N LEU A 597 9.34 -26.69 -12.21
CA LEU A 597 10.41 -25.82 -11.78
C LEU A 597 10.62 -26.04 -10.28
N SER A 598 11.85 -26.26 -9.86
CA SER A 598 12.25 -26.28 -8.45
C SER A 598 13.49 -25.41 -8.30
N ALA A 599 13.51 -24.59 -7.29
CA ALA A 599 14.62 -23.71 -6.98
C ALA A 599 14.80 -23.63 -5.47
N GLU A 600 16.05 -23.61 -5.06
CA GLU A 600 16.46 -23.35 -3.70
C GLU A 600 17.41 -22.15 -3.71
N ALA A 601 17.29 -21.27 -2.74
CA ALA A 601 18.12 -20.07 -2.68
C ALA A 601 18.35 -19.63 -1.25
N PHE A 602 19.58 -19.22 -0.96
CA PHE A 602 19.92 -18.42 0.20
C PHE A 602 19.93 -16.96 -0.21
N SER A 603 19.41 -16.08 0.66
CA SER A 603 19.48 -14.64 0.51
C SER A 603 19.97 -14.02 1.80
N GLY A 604 20.94 -13.10 1.68
CA GLY A 604 21.55 -12.40 2.81
C GLY A 604 21.28 -10.90 2.78
N ARG A 605 21.35 -10.26 3.95
CA ARG A 605 21.45 -8.81 4.09
C ARG A 605 22.31 -8.42 5.26
N ILE A 606 23.01 -7.31 5.10
CA ILE A 606 23.77 -6.65 6.16
C ILE A 606 23.62 -5.15 6.00
N GLY A 607 23.44 -4.46 7.12
CA GLY A 607 23.36 -3.00 7.15
C GLY A 607 23.95 -2.45 8.43
N ALA A 608 24.39 -1.20 8.38
CA ALA A 608 24.85 -0.43 9.52
C ALA A 608 24.34 1.00 9.40
N ILE A 609 23.91 1.58 10.51
CA ILE A 609 23.47 2.97 10.61
C ILE A 609 23.94 3.58 11.92
N TYR A 610 24.44 4.82 11.85
CA TYR A 610 24.90 5.56 13.02
C TYR A 610 24.03 6.80 13.24
N ASN A 611 23.37 6.89 14.39
CA ASN A 611 22.46 7.98 14.72
C ASN A 611 23.17 9.07 15.54
N PHE A 612 23.38 10.25 14.94
CA PHE A 612 23.88 11.42 15.63
C PHE A 612 22.76 12.14 16.41
N ASP A 613 23.10 12.83 17.52
CA ASP A 613 22.11 13.55 18.34
C ASP A 613 21.37 14.65 17.59
N ASN A 614 21.94 15.19 16.52
CA ASN A 614 21.33 16.21 15.68
C ASN A 614 20.34 15.62 14.66
N GLY A 615 20.08 14.28 14.70
CA GLY A 615 19.16 13.61 13.82
C GLY A 615 19.72 13.18 12.46
N VAL A 616 21.01 13.35 12.22
CA VAL A 616 21.69 12.83 11.02
C VAL A 616 22.01 11.35 11.23
N ALA A 617 21.72 10.50 10.24
CA ALA A 617 21.95 9.06 10.31
C ALA A 617 22.55 8.53 8.98
N PRO A 618 23.87 8.54 8.79
CA PRO A 618 24.52 7.85 7.67
C PRO A 618 24.39 6.34 7.82
N TYR A 619 24.18 5.66 6.68
CA TYR A 619 24.06 4.21 6.64
C TYR A 619 24.71 3.59 5.41
N PHE A 620 24.97 2.30 5.53
CA PHE A 620 25.35 1.40 4.45
C PHE A 620 24.50 0.14 4.51
N SER A 621 24.14 -0.43 3.37
CA SER A 621 23.54 -1.76 3.30
C SER A 621 23.94 -2.55 2.07
N TYR A 622 23.95 -3.88 2.22
CA TYR A 622 23.98 -4.89 1.19
C TYR A 622 22.76 -5.77 1.31
N SER A 623 22.10 -6.08 0.20
CA SER A 623 20.91 -6.95 0.17
C SER A 623 20.81 -7.75 -1.11
N GLU A 624 20.18 -8.93 -1.00
CA GLU A 624 20.02 -9.90 -2.08
C GLU A 624 18.56 -10.22 -2.36
N SER A 625 18.28 -10.64 -3.59
CA SER A 625 17.02 -11.21 -4.03
C SER A 625 17.23 -12.32 -5.04
N PHE A 626 16.21 -13.18 -5.20
CA PHE A 626 16.21 -14.24 -6.20
C PHE A 626 14.86 -14.40 -6.88
N GLU A 627 14.89 -14.80 -8.16
CA GLU A 627 13.69 -15.17 -8.93
C GLU A 627 13.93 -16.56 -9.55
N PRO A 628 13.08 -17.56 -9.30
CA PRO A 628 13.17 -18.85 -9.99
C PRO A 628 13.06 -18.66 -11.52
N GLN A 629 13.96 -19.28 -12.27
CA GLN A 629 14.01 -19.20 -13.73
C GLN A 629 13.63 -20.55 -14.34
N SER A 630 12.59 -20.57 -15.17
CA SER A 630 12.17 -21.76 -15.89
C SER A 630 12.99 -21.97 -17.16
N GLY A 631 13.09 -23.25 -17.60
CA GLY A 631 13.77 -23.67 -18.81
C GLY A 631 15.12 -24.35 -18.55
N THR A 632 15.70 -24.79 -19.65
CA THR A 632 17.01 -25.47 -19.67
C THR A 632 17.89 -24.86 -20.76
N GLY A 633 19.18 -24.91 -20.58
CA GLY A 633 20.17 -24.63 -21.60
C GLY A 633 20.49 -25.85 -22.44
N TRP A 634 21.58 -25.82 -23.17
CA TRP A 634 22.09 -26.94 -23.91
C TRP A 634 22.34 -28.15 -22.99
N ASN A 635 22.12 -29.38 -23.48
CA ASN A 635 22.15 -30.63 -22.71
C ASN A 635 21.14 -30.68 -21.53
N ASP A 636 19.99 -30.02 -21.70
CA ASP A 636 18.92 -29.99 -20.70
C ASP A 636 19.37 -29.53 -19.29
N THR A 637 20.45 -28.75 -19.21
CA THR A 637 20.93 -28.16 -17.94
C THR A 637 19.92 -27.17 -17.40
N PRO A 638 19.30 -27.39 -16.21
CA PRO A 638 18.32 -26.47 -15.64
C PRO A 638 18.94 -25.11 -15.32
N PHE A 639 18.18 -24.04 -15.52
CA PHE A 639 18.61 -22.71 -15.17
C PHE A 639 18.63 -22.52 -13.65
N LYS A 640 19.64 -21.79 -13.18
CA LYS A 640 19.72 -21.27 -11.80
C LYS A 640 18.71 -20.14 -11.61
N PRO A 641 18.34 -19.80 -10.37
CA PRO A 641 17.59 -18.58 -10.13
C PRO A 641 18.34 -17.33 -10.67
N ILE A 642 17.56 -16.37 -11.12
CA ILE A 642 18.07 -15.02 -11.36
C ILE A 642 18.38 -14.41 -10.00
N GLU A 643 19.51 -13.76 -9.84
CA GLU A 643 19.95 -13.12 -8.62
C GLU A 643 19.91 -11.60 -8.75
N GLY A 644 19.49 -10.93 -7.70
CA GLY A 644 19.58 -9.48 -7.55
C GLY A 644 20.48 -9.14 -6.36
N LYS A 645 21.47 -8.26 -6.57
CA LYS A 645 22.40 -7.80 -5.55
C LYS A 645 22.44 -6.28 -5.52
N GLN A 646 22.40 -5.68 -4.34
CA GLN A 646 22.46 -4.23 -4.17
C GLN A 646 23.48 -3.83 -3.12
N TYR A 647 24.26 -2.81 -3.45
CA TYR A 647 25.00 -2.00 -2.48
C TYR A 647 24.33 -0.62 -2.41
N GLU A 648 24.07 -0.13 -1.20
CA GLU A 648 23.45 1.16 -0.96
C GLU A 648 24.21 1.90 0.15
N VAL A 649 24.48 3.18 -0.08
CA VAL A 649 24.94 4.13 0.93
C VAL A 649 23.98 5.30 0.98
N GLY A 650 23.71 5.81 2.17
CA GLY A 650 22.79 6.93 2.29
C GLY A 650 22.90 7.68 3.59
N ILE A 651 22.11 8.73 3.67
CA ILE A 651 21.99 9.58 4.86
C ILE A 651 20.50 9.83 5.06
N LYS A 652 20.03 9.57 6.28
CA LYS A 652 18.73 10.04 6.76
C LYS A 652 18.91 11.23 7.68
N TYR A 653 17.94 12.13 7.67
CA TYR A 653 17.95 13.28 8.54
C TYR A 653 16.56 13.52 9.10
N GLN A 654 16.44 13.37 10.40
CA GLN A 654 15.22 13.63 11.19
C GLN A 654 15.59 14.48 12.39
N PRO A 655 15.51 15.83 12.28
CA PRO A 655 15.85 16.73 13.38
C PRO A 655 14.99 16.44 14.61
N PRO A 656 15.57 16.39 15.81
CA PRO A 656 14.80 16.19 17.03
C PRO A 656 13.69 17.22 17.20
N GLY A 657 12.48 16.78 17.57
CA GLY A 657 11.32 17.64 17.78
C GLY A 657 10.72 18.24 16.51
N SER A 658 11.15 17.81 15.31
CA SER A 658 10.57 18.25 14.04
C SER A 658 9.79 17.13 13.36
N ASN A 659 8.75 17.49 12.61
CA ASN A 659 8.03 16.58 11.72
C ASN A 659 8.69 16.63 10.33
N THR A 660 9.91 16.07 10.22
CA THR A 660 10.74 16.12 9.02
C THR A 660 11.50 14.82 8.86
N LEU A 661 11.49 14.25 7.66
CA LEU A 661 12.34 13.14 7.27
C LEU A 661 12.91 13.42 5.87
N LEU A 662 14.23 13.55 5.79
CA LEU A 662 14.96 13.63 4.53
C LEU A 662 15.77 12.34 4.36
N THR A 663 15.78 11.79 3.14
CA THR A 663 16.57 10.61 2.80
C THR A 663 17.35 10.88 1.51
N PHE A 664 18.63 10.68 1.55
CA PHE A 664 19.52 10.60 0.40
C PHE A 664 20.06 9.19 0.29
N ALA A 665 20.05 8.60 -0.90
CA ALA A 665 20.61 7.29 -1.17
C ALA A 665 21.34 7.25 -2.52
N ALA A 666 22.49 6.57 -2.55
CA ALA A 666 23.17 6.17 -3.77
C ALA A 666 23.27 4.65 -3.79
N PHE A 667 22.97 4.02 -4.94
CA PHE A 667 22.86 2.58 -5.05
C PHE A 667 23.45 2.02 -6.35
N ASP A 668 23.88 0.78 -6.30
CA ASP A 668 24.31 -0.07 -7.42
C ASP A 668 23.57 -1.41 -7.30
N ILE A 669 22.70 -1.70 -8.26
CA ILE A 669 21.91 -2.93 -8.32
C ILE A 669 22.34 -3.71 -9.54
N ARG A 670 22.55 -5.02 -9.38
CA ARG A 670 22.82 -5.96 -10.48
C ARG A 670 21.80 -7.07 -10.46
N ARG A 671 21.25 -7.36 -11.64
CA ARG A 671 20.40 -8.51 -11.90
C ARG A 671 21.17 -9.46 -12.80
N GLU A 672 21.63 -10.57 -12.23
CA GLU A 672 22.52 -11.55 -12.84
C GLU A 672 21.77 -12.83 -13.22
N ASN A 673 22.41 -13.74 -13.96
CA ASN A 673 21.85 -15.02 -14.43
C ASN A 673 20.61 -14.85 -15.33
N MET A 674 20.47 -13.72 -16.02
CA MET A 674 19.42 -13.56 -17.02
C MET A 674 19.71 -14.43 -18.26
N THR A 675 18.66 -14.98 -18.85
CA THR A 675 18.83 -15.75 -20.08
C THR A 675 19.11 -14.84 -21.28
N THR A 676 20.05 -15.26 -22.10
CA THR A 676 20.40 -14.66 -23.39
C THR A 676 20.63 -15.78 -24.41
N THR A 677 20.70 -15.45 -25.70
CA THR A 677 20.96 -16.45 -26.75
C THR A 677 22.34 -17.09 -26.57
N ASP A 678 22.42 -18.40 -26.70
CA ASP A 678 23.71 -19.12 -26.71
C ASP A 678 24.57 -18.66 -27.89
N PRO A 679 25.81 -18.17 -27.68
CA PRO A 679 26.67 -17.72 -28.76
C PRO A 679 27.11 -18.87 -29.68
N ASP A 680 27.13 -20.13 -29.21
CA ASP A 680 27.49 -21.28 -30.05
C ASP A 680 26.32 -21.66 -30.96
N PRO A 681 26.48 -21.52 -32.30
CA PRO A 681 25.42 -21.86 -33.25
C PRO A 681 25.12 -23.37 -33.35
N THR A 682 26.00 -24.21 -32.82
CA THR A 682 25.81 -25.69 -32.82
C THR A 682 24.92 -26.15 -31.67
N HIS A 683 24.73 -25.32 -30.66
CA HIS A 683 23.82 -25.57 -29.54
C HIS A 683 22.38 -25.29 -29.94
N VAL A 684 21.69 -26.40 -30.31
CA VAL A 684 20.29 -26.37 -30.76
C VAL A 684 19.40 -26.95 -29.68
N CYS A 685 18.32 -26.23 -29.33
CA CYS A 685 17.35 -26.59 -28.30
C CYS A 685 15.93 -26.59 -28.86
N GLY A 686 15.08 -27.44 -28.25
CA GLY A 686 13.68 -27.59 -28.60
C GLY A 686 13.42 -28.33 -29.93
N THR A 687 12.17 -28.71 -30.12
CA THR A 687 11.75 -29.56 -31.27
C THR A 687 11.78 -28.80 -32.62
N ALA A 688 11.85 -27.45 -32.57
CA ALA A 688 11.89 -26.62 -33.77
C ALA A 688 13.32 -26.23 -34.22
N GLY A 689 14.37 -26.72 -33.53
CA GLY A 689 15.75 -26.49 -33.89
C GLY A 689 16.25 -25.05 -33.68
N GLY A 690 15.68 -24.35 -32.70
CA GLY A 690 16.14 -22.99 -32.32
C GLY A 690 17.46 -23.03 -31.54
N ARG A 691 18.16 -21.88 -31.51
CA ARG A 691 19.37 -21.74 -30.65
C ARG A 691 19.00 -21.87 -29.20
N CYS A 692 19.86 -22.50 -28.42
CA CYS A 692 19.70 -22.58 -26.98
C CYS A 692 19.77 -21.19 -26.29
N SER A 693 19.38 -21.14 -25.04
CA SER A 693 19.62 -20.02 -24.15
C SER A 693 20.69 -20.37 -23.12
N ILE A 694 21.48 -19.41 -22.72
CA ILE A 694 22.42 -19.52 -21.59
C ILE A 694 22.15 -18.42 -20.56
N GLN A 695 22.57 -18.62 -19.31
CA GLN A 695 22.48 -17.66 -18.24
C GLN A 695 23.75 -16.81 -18.13
N ALA A 696 23.89 -15.84 -19.03
CA ALA A 696 25.03 -14.92 -19.06
C ALA A 696 24.59 -13.45 -19.09
N GLY A 697 23.29 -13.18 -19.13
CA GLY A 697 22.77 -11.82 -19.16
C GLY A 697 22.89 -11.12 -17.79
N GLU A 698 23.21 -9.82 -17.81
CA GLU A 698 23.29 -8.95 -16.65
C GLU A 698 22.70 -7.59 -16.99
N LEU A 699 21.79 -7.11 -16.12
CA LEU A 699 21.26 -5.75 -16.15
C LEU A 699 21.72 -5.03 -14.88
N ARG A 700 22.37 -3.89 -15.02
CA ARG A 700 22.85 -3.04 -13.94
C ARG A 700 22.07 -1.74 -13.86
N THR A 701 21.69 -1.34 -12.66
CA THR A 701 21.12 -0.03 -12.40
C THR A 701 21.93 0.68 -11.33
N GLN A 702 22.43 1.86 -11.66
CA GLN A 702 23.12 2.75 -10.71
C GLN A 702 22.34 4.06 -10.62
N GLY A 703 22.23 4.61 -9.42
CA GLY A 703 21.45 5.84 -9.27
C GLY A 703 21.61 6.54 -7.94
N ILE A 704 21.01 7.72 -7.92
CA ILE A 704 20.92 8.58 -6.74
C ILE A 704 19.44 8.95 -6.55
N GLU A 705 18.98 8.90 -5.31
CA GLU A 705 17.64 9.31 -4.89
C GLU A 705 17.72 10.33 -3.76
N LEU A 706 16.83 11.32 -3.82
CA LEU A 706 16.57 12.27 -2.74
C LEU A 706 15.08 12.29 -2.50
N GLU A 707 14.66 12.12 -1.25
CA GLU A 707 13.28 12.25 -0.81
C GLU A 707 13.21 13.11 0.44
N ALA A 708 12.31 14.08 0.44
CA ALA A 708 12.07 14.98 1.55
C ALA A 708 10.58 15.02 1.86
N LYS A 709 10.22 14.78 3.11
CA LYS A 709 8.88 15.00 3.65
C LYS A 709 9.02 15.83 4.90
N THR A 710 8.26 16.93 4.99
CA THR A 710 8.37 17.85 6.12
C THR A 710 7.08 18.62 6.35
N GLU A 711 6.80 18.88 7.61
CA GLU A 711 5.76 19.79 8.09
C GLU A 711 6.43 20.85 8.98
N PRO A 712 7.10 21.85 8.35
CA PRO A 712 7.98 22.79 9.06
C PRO A 712 7.23 23.78 9.92
N MET A 713 5.94 23.97 9.67
CA MET A 713 5.06 24.84 10.44
C MET A 713 3.61 24.32 10.34
N ARG A 714 2.78 24.74 11.28
CA ARG A 714 1.38 24.33 11.33
C ARG A 714 0.67 24.64 10.01
N GLY A 715 0.01 23.63 9.45
CA GLY A 715 -0.76 23.74 8.20
C GLY A 715 0.06 23.64 6.92
N LEU A 716 1.40 23.60 6.97
CA LEU A 716 2.25 23.47 5.79
C LEU A 716 2.85 22.06 5.72
N SER A 717 2.49 21.31 4.67
CA SER A 717 3.04 19.99 4.37
C SER A 717 3.75 20.02 3.02
N LEU A 718 4.98 19.53 2.96
CA LEU A 718 5.85 19.55 1.78
C LEU A 718 6.38 18.16 1.48
N ILE A 719 6.41 17.81 0.17
CA ILE A 719 7.10 16.64 -0.37
C ILE A 719 7.99 17.09 -1.51
N ALA A 720 9.20 16.56 -1.57
CA ALA A 720 10.06 16.65 -2.74
C ALA A 720 10.74 15.29 -2.98
N ALA A 721 10.76 14.86 -4.21
CA ALA A 721 11.40 13.63 -4.63
C ALA A 721 12.19 13.85 -5.93
N TYR A 722 13.40 13.32 -5.97
CA TYR A 722 14.25 13.34 -7.16
C TYR A 722 14.98 12.02 -7.30
N SER A 723 15.08 11.52 -8.52
CA SER A 723 15.89 10.36 -8.85
C SER A 723 16.56 10.51 -10.20
N ILE A 724 17.79 10.05 -10.29
CA ILE A 724 18.56 9.88 -11.53
C ILE A 724 19.13 8.47 -11.54
N MET A 725 18.92 7.75 -12.66
CA MET A 725 19.31 6.35 -12.79
C MET A 725 19.91 6.09 -14.18
N ASN A 726 20.97 5.30 -14.20
CA ASN A 726 21.52 4.66 -15.39
C ASN A 726 21.18 3.17 -15.35
N ASN A 727 20.38 2.72 -16.32
CA ASN A 727 19.99 1.32 -16.49
C ASN A 727 20.66 0.79 -17.76
N GLU A 728 21.45 -0.27 -17.67
CA GLU A 728 22.26 -0.77 -18.78
C GLU A 728 22.38 -2.28 -18.75
N TYR A 729 22.14 -2.93 -19.90
CA TYR A 729 22.52 -4.32 -20.10
C TYR A 729 24.06 -4.39 -20.19
N THR A 730 24.72 -4.80 -19.12
CA THR A 730 26.17 -4.88 -19.05
C THR A 730 26.71 -6.17 -19.68
N LYS A 731 25.86 -7.21 -19.77
CA LYS A 731 26.18 -8.46 -20.47
C LYS A 731 24.94 -8.98 -21.21
N ALA A 732 25.12 -9.26 -22.47
CA ALA A 732 24.17 -9.97 -23.34
C ALA A 732 24.95 -10.63 -24.47
N TYR A 733 24.29 -11.54 -25.18
CA TYR A 733 24.81 -12.05 -26.45
C TYR A 733 23.82 -11.71 -27.56
N PRO A 734 24.31 -11.45 -28.78
CA PRO A 734 23.45 -11.16 -29.90
C PRO A 734 22.40 -12.26 -30.12
N ASN A 735 21.16 -11.82 -30.39
CA ASN A 735 20.10 -12.74 -30.74
C ASN A 735 20.31 -13.39 -32.14
N THR A 736 19.40 -14.23 -32.61
CA THR A 736 19.48 -14.91 -33.91
C THR A 736 19.52 -13.96 -35.13
N THR A 737 19.12 -12.71 -34.96
CA THR A 737 19.20 -11.67 -36.02
C THR A 737 20.46 -10.81 -35.91
N GLY A 738 21.39 -11.11 -34.98
CA GLY A 738 22.62 -10.36 -34.77
C GLY A 738 22.44 -9.10 -33.90
N PHE A 739 21.24 -8.90 -33.31
CA PHE A 739 20.98 -7.74 -32.46
C PHE A 739 21.52 -7.96 -31.03
N ASP A 740 22.39 -7.06 -30.57
CA ASP A 740 23.04 -7.07 -29.25
C ASP A 740 22.45 -6.02 -28.32
N LEU A 741 22.06 -6.44 -27.12
CA LEU A 741 21.56 -5.59 -26.05
C LEU A 741 22.66 -4.95 -25.20
N THR A 742 23.93 -5.43 -25.31
CA THR A 742 25.05 -4.90 -24.51
C THR A 742 25.20 -3.40 -24.71
N GLY A 743 25.27 -2.64 -23.62
CA GLY A 743 25.33 -1.19 -23.61
C GLY A 743 24.00 -0.48 -23.88
N LYS A 744 22.88 -1.23 -24.03
CA LYS A 744 21.56 -0.63 -24.25
C LYS A 744 20.82 -0.42 -22.93
N THR A 745 19.99 0.61 -22.90
CA THR A 745 19.06 0.87 -21.81
C THR A 745 17.72 0.19 -22.09
N PRO A 746 17.12 -0.52 -21.12
CA PRO A 746 15.77 -1.08 -21.28
C PRO A 746 14.74 -0.01 -21.66
N ALA A 747 13.80 -0.37 -22.53
CA ALA A 747 12.72 0.53 -22.95
C ALA A 747 11.80 0.91 -21.77
N ALA A 748 11.06 2.02 -21.93
CA ALA A 748 10.05 2.52 -20.99
C ALA A 748 10.59 2.94 -19.60
N LEU A 749 11.89 3.07 -19.39
CA LEU A 749 12.50 3.52 -18.14
C LEU A 749 13.04 4.96 -18.30
N PRO A 750 12.44 5.95 -17.60
CA PRO A 750 12.97 7.32 -17.59
C PRO A 750 14.27 7.37 -16.77
N SER A 751 15.30 8.05 -17.31
CA SER A 751 16.59 8.20 -16.63
C SER A 751 16.54 9.19 -15.46
N GLN A 752 15.58 10.12 -15.46
CA GLN A 752 15.41 11.14 -14.43
C GLN A 752 13.94 11.34 -14.11
N GLN A 753 13.65 11.54 -12.84
CA GLN A 753 12.33 11.91 -12.36
C GLN A 753 12.46 12.93 -11.22
N ALA A 754 11.56 13.91 -11.20
CA ALA A 754 11.45 14.86 -10.11
C ALA A 754 9.99 15.13 -9.81
N SER A 755 9.65 15.26 -8.53
CA SER A 755 8.33 15.71 -8.13
C SER A 755 8.40 16.56 -6.88
N ALA A 756 7.49 17.54 -6.78
CA ALA A 756 7.31 18.33 -5.60
C ALA A 756 5.82 18.54 -5.37
N TRP A 757 5.41 18.48 -4.12
CA TRP A 757 4.05 18.75 -3.68
C TRP A 757 4.09 19.64 -2.45
N ALA A 758 3.25 20.67 -2.41
CA ALA A 758 3.06 21.54 -1.28
C ALA A 758 1.58 21.70 -0.99
N ARG A 759 1.20 21.67 0.28
CA ARG A 759 -0.14 22.02 0.75
C ARG A 759 -0.03 22.99 1.91
N TYR A 760 -0.83 24.06 1.88
CA TYR A 760 -0.97 24.97 2.99
C TYR A 760 -2.43 25.16 3.37
N GLN A 761 -2.75 24.95 4.65
CA GLN A 761 -4.06 25.25 5.21
C GLN A 761 -4.00 26.57 5.95
N LEU A 762 -4.83 27.53 5.53
CA LEU A 762 -4.95 28.81 6.19
C LEU A 762 -5.45 28.62 7.64
N GLN A 763 -4.67 29.14 8.59
CA GLN A 763 -4.94 28.93 10.02
C GLN A 763 -5.87 29.98 10.59
N GLU A 764 -5.84 31.21 10.04
CA GLU A 764 -6.52 32.42 10.56
C GLU A 764 -7.20 33.21 9.44
N GLY A 765 -8.02 34.16 9.83
CA GLY A 765 -8.74 35.07 8.91
C GLY A 765 -10.06 34.53 8.38
N PRO A 766 -10.71 35.24 7.44
CA PRO A 766 -12.04 34.86 6.92
C PRO A 766 -12.07 33.53 6.14
N LEU A 767 -10.92 33.08 5.64
CA LEU A 767 -10.75 31.84 4.92
C LEU A 767 -10.02 30.77 5.74
N ALA A 768 -9.99 30.90 7.07
CA ALA A 768 -9.40 29.86 7.93
C ALA A 768 -10.04 28.51 7.64
N GLY A 769 -9.19 27.44 7.50
CA GLY A 769 -9.64 26.12 7.12
C GLY A 769 -9.61 25.85 5.60
N LEU A 770 -9.36 26.86 4.75
CA LEU A 770 -9.08 26.65 3.33
C LEU A 770 -7.68 26.05 3.16
N GLY A 771 -7.63 24.84 2.56
CA GLY A 771 -6.41 24.19 2.12
C GLY A 771 -6.17 24.45 0.63
N ILE A 772 -4.95 24.83 0.31
CA ILE A 772 -4.49 25.02 -1.08
C ILE A 772 -3.26 24.13 -1.25
N GLY A 773 -3.31 23.21 -2.21
CA GLY A 773 -2.23 22.31 -2.53
C GLY A 773 -1.90 22.30 -4.02
N GLY A 774 -0.68 21.97 -4.36
CA GLY A 774 -0.27 21.80 -5.74
C GLY A 774 1.00 21.01 -5.86
N GLY A 775 1.16 20.38 -7.01
CA GLY A 775 2.32 19.56 -7.31
C GLY A 775 2.83 19.72 -8.72
N VAL A 776 4.13 19.45 -8.87
CA VAL A 776 4.80 19.41 -10.17
C VAL A 776 5.50 18.07 -10.29
N ARG A 777 5.31 17.39 -11.43
CA ARG A 777 5.94 16.11 -11.76
C ARG A 777 6.70 16.22 -13.07
N TYR A 778 8.01 16.01 -13.03
CA TYR A 778 8.88 15.91 -14.19
C TYR A 778 9.23 14.44 -14.44
N ILE A 779 8.96 13.95 -15.64
CA ILE A 779 9.32 12.62 -16.11
C ILE A 779 10.29 12.82 -17.26
N GLY A 780 11.51 12.34 -17.11
CA GLY A 780 12.56 12.41 -18.12
C GLY A 780 12.26 11.60 -19.36
N SER A 781 13.06 11.76 -20.40
CA SER A 781 12.93 10.93 -21.60
C SER A 781 13.28 9.47 -21.30
N SER A 782 12.64 8.57 -22.06
CA SER A 782 12.95 7.12 -22.04
C SER A 782 13.13 6.62 -23.47
N TYR A 783 13.74 5.45 -23.63
CA TYR A 783 13.75 4.80 -24.93
C TYR A 783 12.43 4.10 -25.22
N ALA A 784 11.97 4.18 -26.46
CA ALA A 784 10.75 3.54 -26.92
C ALA A 784 10.97 2.09 -27.35
N ASN A 785 12.21 1.71 -27.66
CA ASN A 785 12.59 0.37 -28.11
C ASN A 785 13.93 -0.06 -27.53
N GLU A 786 14.17 -1.37 -27.47
CA GLU A 786 15.41 -1.97 -26.95
C GLU A 786 16.67 -1.60 -27.78
N ALA A 787 16.49 -1.22 -29.03
CA ALA A 787 17.58 -0.75 -29.88
C ALA A 787 18.11 0.64 -29.50
N ASN A 788 17.38 1.37 -28.67
CA ASN A 788 17.67 2.74 -28.27
C ASN A 788 17.69 3.76 -29.45
N THR A 789 16.96 3.48 -30.51
CA THR A 789 16.90 4.31 -31.73
C THR A 789 15.77 5.33 -31.69
N LEU A 790 14.73 5.07 -30.88
CA LEU A 790 13.57 5.94 -30.75
C LEU A 790 13.40 6.36 -29.28
N LYS A 791 13.13 7.65 -29.03
CA LYS A 791 12.94 8.22 -27.70
C LYS A 791 11.52 8.74 -27.50
N VAL A 792 10.97 8.48 -26.33
CA VAL A 792 9.79 9.15 -25.78
C VAL A 792 10.27 10.47 -25.15
N PRO A 793 9.70 11.63 -25.51
CA PRO A 793 10.10 12.93 -24.96
C PRO A 793 9.79 13.05 -23.48
N LYS A 794 10.56 13.90 -22.80
CA LYS A 794 10.29 14.30 -21.40
C LYS A 794 8.98 15.10 -21.29
N VAL A 795 8.35 15.03 -20.12
CA VAL A 795 7.13 15.76 -19.80
C VAL A 795 7.17 16.37 -18.40
N THR A 796 6.55 17.54 -18.23
CA THR A 796 6.27 18.15 -16.93
C THR A 796 4.76 18.33 -16.78
N LEU A 797 4.20 17.83 -15.70
CA LEU A 797 2.78 17.88 -15.36
C LEU A 797 2.61 18.69 -14.09
N VAL A 798 1.48 19.36 -13.96
CA VAL A 798 1.11 20.16 -12.77
C VAL A 798 -0.23 19.68 -12.25
N ASP A 799 -0.31 19.48 -10.94
CA ASP A 799 -1.52 19.05 -10.24
C ASP A 799 -1.94 20.16 -9.24
N LEU A 800 -3.25 20.30 -8.99
CA LEU A 800 -3.83 21.30 -8.07
C LEU A 800 -4.83 20.63 -7.13
N MET A 801 -4.90 21.10 -5.90
CA MET A 801 -5.88 20.70 -4.89
C MET A 801 -6.39 21.92 -4.13
N LEU A 802 -7.69 21.95 -3.90
CA LEU A 802 -8.34 22.89 -2.99
C LEU A 802 -9.24 22.12 -2.04
N ASP A 803 -9.24 22.41 -0.76
CA ASP A 803 -10.17 21.84 0.20
C ASP A 803 -10.67 22.90 1.19
N TYR A 804 -11.88 22.70 1.72
CA TYR A 804 -12.43 23.60 2.71
C TYR A 804 -13.31 22.84 3.72
N ASP A 805 -13.06 23.09 5.00
CA ASP A 805 -13.92 22.64 6.09
C ASP A 805 -15.13 23.59 6.22
N LEU A 806 -16.29 23.14 5.77
CA LEU A 806 -17.54 23.90 5.77
C LEU A 806 -18.04 24.23 7.19
N GLY A 807 -17.62 23.46 8.21
CA GLY A 807 -17.90 23.74 9.61
C GLY A 807 -17.32 25.07 10.09
N ARG A 808 -16.27 25.56 9.41
CA ARG A 808 -15.68 26.89 9.64
C ARG A 808 -16.58 28.02 9.12
N ALA A 809 -17.27 27.80 8.00
CA ALA A 809 -18.20 28.76 7.45
C ALA A 809 -19.53 28.79 8.21
N SER A 810 -20.01 27.62 8.67
CA SER A 810 -21.29 27.50 9.41
C SER A 810 -21.25 26.31 10.37
N PRO A 811 -21.57 26.52 11.68
CA PRO A 811 -21.68 25.42 12.64
C PRO A 811 -22.67 24.31 12.23
N ALA A 812 -23.69 24.63 11.43
CA ALA A 812 -24.66 23.66 10.90
C ALA A 812 -24.02 22.67 9.91
N LEU A 813 -22.87 22.99 9.33
CA LEU A 813 -22.12 22.18 8.39
C LEU A 813 -20.90 21.50 9.02
N LYS A 814 -20.86 21.47 10.37
CA LYS A 814 -19.77 20.80 11.11
C LYS A 814 -19.60 19.36 10.63
N GLY A 815 -18.34 18.98 10.39
CA GLY A 815 -17.96 17.67 9.89
C GLY A 815 -18.03 17.52 8.36
N MET A 816 -18.54 18.55 7.65
CA MET A 816 -18.57 18.55 6.18
C MET A 816 -17.30 19.20 5.60
N GLN A 817 -16.66 18.53 4.66
CA GLN A 817 -15.51 19.03 3.92
C GLN A 817 -15.78 18.89 2.42
N VAL A 818 -15.46 19.91 1.66
CA VAL A 818 -15.45 19.87 0.19
C VAL A 818 -14.01 19.89 -0.29
N ALA A 819 -13.71 19.17 -1.39
CA ALA A 819 -12.41 19.24 -2.04
C ALA A 819 -12.54 19.20 -3.56
N LEU A 820 -11.57 19.81 -4.23
CA LEU A 820 -11.38 19.81 -5.68
C LEU A 820 -9.95 19.37 -5.98
N ASN A 821 -9.80 18.27 -6.71
CA ASN A 821 -8.51 17.79 -7.19
C ASN A 821 -8.47 17.90 -8.71
N VAL A 822 -7.42 18.53 -9.25
CA VAL A 822 -7.16 18.65 -10.68
C VAL A 822 -5.79 18.06 -10.97
N GLN A 823 -5.74 16.98 -11.73
CA GLN A 823 -4.51 16.35 -12.17
C GLN A 823 -4.24 16.74 -13.64
N ASN A 824 -2.96 16.93 -14.00
CA ASN A 824 -2.56 17.48 -15.31
C ASN A 824 -3.33 18.77 -15.64
N LEU A 825 -3.20 19.78 -14.80
CA LEU A 825 -3.95 21.05 -14.81
C LEU A 825 -3.99 21.71 -16.20
N PHE A 826 -2.89 21.65 -16.94
CA PHE A 826 -2.74 22.29 -18.27
C PHE A 826 -3.17 21.38 -19.43
N ASP A 827 -3.76 20.21 -19.14
CA ASP A 827 -4.23 19.24 -20.14
C ASP A 827 -3.18 18.85 -21.16
N LYS A 828 -1.95 18.61 -20.69
CA LYS A 828 -0.83 18.32 -21.56
C LYS A 828 -0.97 16.92 -22.16
N GLU A 829 -1.03 16.84 -23.48
CA GLU A 829 -1.00 15.58 -24.21
C GLU A 829 0.44 15.08 -24.33
N TYR A 830 0.70 13.80 -24.02
CA TYR A 830 2.02 13.19 -24.05
C TYR A 830 1.93 11.67 -24.19
N ILE A 831 3.03 11.07 -24.67
CA ILE A 831 3.22 9.62 -24.62
C ILE A 831 3.91 9.28 -23.31
N ALA A 832 3.30 8.42 -22.50
CA ALA A 832 3.84 7.99 -21.21
C ALA A 832 5.07 7.08 -21.39
N SER A 833 4.97 6.07 -22.24
CA SER A 833 6.08 5.19 -22.63
C SER A 833 5.74 4.41 -23.89
N CYS A 834 6.72 3.64 -24.40
CA CYS A 834 6.52 2.62 -25.43
C CYS A 834 7.24 1.32 -25.02
N SER A 835 6.73 0.20 -25.52
CA SER A 835 7.38 -1.12 -25.48
C SER A 835 7.53 -1.63 -26.90
N GLY A 836 8.49 -1.09 -27.62
CA GLY A 836 8.65 -1.25 -29.07
C GLY A 836 7.89 -0.20 -29.88
N GLU A 837 8.02 -0.28 -31.17
CA GLU A 837 7.52 0.73 -32.11
C GLU A 837 6.02 0.58 -32.41
N SER A 838 5.44 -0.60 -32.16
CA SER A 838 4.02 -0.88 -32.35
C SER A 838 3.16 -0.56 -31.14
N TRP A 839 3.75 -0.40 -29.96
CA TRP A 839 3.02 -0.25 -28.71
C TRP A 839 3.56 0.93 -27.89
N CYS A 840 2.88 2.05 -27.97
CA CYS A 840 3.04 3.23 -27.13
C CYS A 840 1.74 3.49 -26.37
N TRP A 841 1.78 4.27 -25.31
CA TRP A 841 0.62 4.61 -24.50
C TRP A 841 0.55 6.11 -24.26
N PHE A 842 -0.61 6.71 -24.52
CA PHE A 842 -0.87 8.07 -24.12
C PHE A 842 -0.96 8.19 -22.60
N GLY A 843 -0.37 9.25 -22.07
CA GLY A 843 -0.47 9.59 -20.66
C GLY A 843 -1.86 10.11 -20.28
N TYR A 844 -2.08 10.28 -18.97
CA TYR A 844 -3.35 10.81 -18.47
C TYR A 844 -3.56 12.27 -18.86
N GLN A 845 -4.69 12.58 -19.48
CA GLN A 845 -5.20 13.93 -19.71
C GLN A 845 -5.68 14.54 -18.40
N ARG A 846 -6.20 15.78 -18.45
CA ARG A 846 -6.71 16.47 -17.28
C ARG A 846 -7.88 15.72 -16.64
N SER A 847 -7.72 15.39 -15.35
CA SER A 847 -8.76 14.83 -14.51
C SER A 847 -9.18 15.87 -13.47
N ILE A 848 -10.47 16.18 -13.41
CA ILE A 848 -11.08 17.11 -12.45
C ILE A 848 -12.06 16.31 -11.61
N LYS A 849 -11.88 16.32 -10.28
CA LYS A 849 -12.76 15.62 -9.34
C LYS A 849 -13.10 16.52 -8.18
N ALA A 850 -14.39 16.64 -7.89
CA ALA A 850 -14.90 17.30 -6.70
C ALA A 850 -15.42 16.25 -5.72
N SER A 851 -15.20 16.46 -4.42
CA SER A 851 -15.67 15.58 -3.36
C SER A 851 -16.43 16.37 -2.29
N LEU A 852 -17.42 15.72 -1.69
CA LEU A 852 -18.09 16.13 -0.47
C LEU A 852 -17.96 15.00 0.53
N ARG A 853 -17.28 15.26 1.64
CA ARG A 853 -17.07 14.33 2.75
C ARG A 853 -17.85 14.82 3.97
N TYR A 854 -18.51 13.91 4.67
CA TYR A 854 -19.18 14.17 5.93
C TYR A 854 -18.72 13.17 6.99
N ARG A 855 -18.27 13.71 8.12
CA ARG A 855 -17.79 12.94 9.28
C ARG A 855 -18.52 13.41 10.54
N TRP A 856 -19.12 12.48 11.33
CA TRP A 856 -19.92 12.79 12.53
C TRP A 856 -19.66 11.84 13.69
#